data_eaa7593e6d1645fad896ab81b2b6db76
#
_entry.id   eaa7593e6d1645fad896ab81b2b6db76
#
_cell.length_a   1.000
_cell.length_b   1.000
_cell.length_c   1.000
_cell.angle_alpha   90.00
_cell.angle_beta   90.00
_cell.angle_gamma   90.00
#
_symmetry.space_group_name_H-M   'P 1'
#
loop_
_entity.id
_entity.type
_entity.pdbx_description
1 polymer ?
#
loop_
_entity_poly.entity_id
_entity_poly.type
_entity_poly.pdbx_seq_one_letter_code
_entity_poly.pdbx_strand_id
1 'polypeptide(L)'
;MIILRRNKKIVELFPIGSSKGALNSRRKPLFYGYIRLKRTNNQIRPYKFIVKKGDKESLFPPSEAVKILKKQNVYLIDGDEEIEEMLDSLNIDFKKTRICRHCTLEGYITVVNRNSAFISNKEYICRLCAEEEIKRELKYKGLSLSAFNNFKRMLDETGDLDKVLSVFDPKFNPVKNPDLTLFDKITVGKDNTPPTEIDKINIPDELKKILKLHGKYLLPVQSLALQNGLLKGENLLIVSATASGKTLIGEIAGVPNAMKGKKFMFLTPLVALANQKYRDFKKKYSKLGLKVAIKVGMSRIKAKEELTLPDDDVKNADIVVGTYEGLDFLLRSGKAGDFGELGTVVIDEIHMLDDKERGPRLNGLIKRLKSLFKDIQIIGLSATVQNPQEIANEFLMKLVEYDRRPVPLERHLIFAKSEYEKTDIMTKLARAEYKNISKKGFHGQTIIFTNSRRKTHSIADYLTKRNIKAAAYHAGLSYSKKSKIEKDFANQKISTIVTTAALAAGVDFPASQVIFEALLMGNKWLSNNEFSQMLGRAGRPTYHDIGKVYLIPEVGRKYGEETEDMQAVSLLESDVDPIYVQYDEDDVLEQCLADICSGRVHTFEELQNAYKNFDLPLGIEEAYDVIHDAGLVKEKDSKLSSTNYGKAVSVSFMDLKAAEYIRKSINPKNQTKKKRKHVDPLEIAVKLDPFENAYMSNRLNRRLGKALNINLSARLFADSTLDILSSGETLSKLEPSLQDALINMQVEFMSCKCQDRPFCNCFQEELSRRILKQRMLHKDPVDISKKLLKKYQIHSYAGDIFSWLDSVIRTLEAIRRIANAFKNHKVANECSRLIKTIEN
;
A
#
# COMPACT_ATOMS: atom_id res chain seq x y z
N MET A 1 2.26 57.21 12.06
CA MET A 1 3.20 56.74 11.02
C MET A 1 2.75 57.28 9.67
N ILE A 2 3.64 57.79 8.85
CA ILE A 2 3.33 58.31 7.52
C ILE A 2 4.14 57.59 6.48
N ILE A 3 3.52 57.18 5.40
CA ILE A 3 4.18 56.54 4.26
C ILE A 3 4.17 57.53 3.09
N LEU A 4 5.33 57.72 2.48
CA LEU A 4 5.48 58.54 1.27
C LEU A 4 5.79 57.63 0.08
N ARG A 5 5.14 57.91 -1.06
CA ARG A 5 5.37 57.22 -2.33
C ARG A 5 5.47 58.21 -3.49
N ARG A 6 6.44 58.05 -4.35
CA ARG A 6 6.51 58.83 -5.60
C ARG A 6 5.45 58.28 -6.59
N ASN A 7 4.61 59.13 -7.12
CA ASN A 7 3.71 58.82 -8.21
C ASN A 7 3.83 59.93 -9.29
N LYS A 8 4.61 59.65 -10.32
CA LYS A 8 4.95 60.63 -11.36
C LYS A 8 5.45 61.95 -10.79
N LYS A 9 4.65 63.05 -10.94
CA LYS A 9 5.01 64.42 -10.48
C LYS A 9 4.49 64.74 -9.10
N ILE A 10 3.88 63.80 -8.38
CA ILE A 10 3.29 64.03 -7.07
C ILE A 10 3.90 63.07 -6.04
N VAL A 11 3.95 63.50 -4.80
CA VAL A 11 4.29 62.62 -3.67
C VAL A 11 3.01 62.30 -2.94
N GLU A 12 2.64 61.05 -2.91
CA GLU A 12 1.49 60.55 -2.18
C GLU A 12 1.88 60.38 -0.71
N LEU A 13 0.98 60.74 0.19
CA LEU A 13 1.15 60.68 1.62
C LEU A 13 0.01 59.86 2.24
N PHE A 14 0.37 58.79 2.92
CA PHE A 14 -0.57 57.87 3.54
C PHE A 14 -0.37 57.86 5.07
N PRO A 15 -1.16 58.60 5.84
CA PRO A 15 -1.12 58.53 7.29
C PRO A 15 -1.80 57.26 7.79
N ILE A 16 -1.11 56.49 8.60
CA ILE A 16 -1.61 55.26 9.20
C ILE A 16 -1.61 55.41 10.71
N GLY A 17 -2.71 55.01 11.37
CA GLY A 17 -2.81 55.06 12.84
C GLY A 17 -1.76 54.16 13.50
N SER A 18 -1.16 54.66 14.59
CA SER A 18 -0.16 53.92 15.37
C SER A 18 -0.82 53.01 16.39
N SER A 19 -0.68 51.69 16.24
CA SER A 19 -0.87 50.73 17.31
C SER A 19 0.41 49.89 17.47
N LYS A 20 0.77 49.55 18.71
CA LYS A 20 1.94 48.72 19.00
C LYS A 20 1.83 47.36 18.24
N GLY A 21 2.83 46.97 17.46
CA GLY A 21 2.90 45.71 16.77
C GLY A 21 2.55 45.72 15.27
N ALA A 22 2.54 46.81 14.56
CA ALA A 22 1.71 47.01 13.39
C ALA A 22 2.41 47.26 12.04
N LEU A 23 3.67 46.98 11.89
CA LEU A 23 4.33 47.14 10.58
C LEU A 23 3.77 46.14 9.50
N ASN A 24 3.32 44.96 9.87
CA ASN A 24 2.85 43.93 8.95
C ASN A 24 1.31 43.75 8.91
N SER A 25 0.53 44.73 9.42
CA SER A 25 -0.92 44.67 9.43
C SER A 25 -1.56 45.45 8.28
N ARG A 26 -2.61 44.94 7.65
CA ARG A 26 -3.42 45.56 6.61
C ARG A 26 -4.20 46.76 7.19
N ARG A 27 -4.00 47.98 6.71
CA ARG A 27 -4.61 49.17 7.25
C ARG A 27 -5.14 50.13 6.19
N LYS A 28 -6.26 50.77 6.44
CA LYS A 28 -6.74 51.86 5.60
C LYS A 28 -6.01 53.14 6.03
N PRO A 29 -5.52 53.98 5.09
CA PRO A 29 -5.05 55.32 5.39
C PRO A 29 -6.16 56.15 6.02
N LEU A 30 -5.80 57.01 6.97
CA LEU A 30 -6.74 57.95 7.57
C LEU A 30 -7.26 58.98 6.56
N PHE A 31 -6.40 59.31 5.61
CA PHE A 31 -6.73 60.09 4.42
C PHE A 31 -5.64 59.90 3.36
N TYR A 32 -5.90 60.34 2.13
CA TYR A 32 -4.91 60.37 1.06
C TYR A 32 -4.38 61.81 0.87
N GLY A 33 -3.09 62.03 1.08
CA GLY A 33 -2.43 63.31 0.86
C GLY A 33 -1.65 63.29 -0.43
N TYR A 34 -1.70 64.42 -1.17
CA TYR A 34 -0.92 64.61 -2.38
C TYR A 34 -0.09 65.86 -2.25
N ILE A 35 1.24 65.73 -2.30
CA ILE A 35 2.16 66.85 -2.25
C ILE A 35 2.79 67.03 -3.62
N ARG A 36 2.86 68.28 -4.09
CA ARG A 36 3.72 68.64 -5.24
C ARG A 36 4.99 69.35 -4.73
N LEU A 37 6.10 68.96 -5.31
CA LEU A 37 7.42 69.47 -4.99
C LEU A 37 7.83 70.57 -6.02
N LYS A 38 8.52 71.59 -5.57
CA LYS A 38 9.13 72.62 -6.38
C LYS A 38 10.53 72.93 -5.88
N ARG A 39 11.50 73.06 -6.79
CA ARG A 39 12.85 73.50 -6.43
C ARG A 39 12.89 75.03 -6.44
N THR A 40 13.26 75.65 -5.30
CA THR A 40 13.38 77.13 -5.11
C THR A 40 14.65 77.36 -4.30
N ASN A 41 15.53 78.28 -4.77
CA ASN A 41 16.80 78.60 -4.15
C ASN A 41 17.63 77.36 -3.80
N ASN A 42 17.75 76.45 -4.75
CA ASN A 42 18.49 75.20 -4.63
C ASN A 42 17.98 74.19 -3.57
N GLN A 43 16.78 74.43 -3.01
CA GLN A 43 16.12 73.48 -2.07
C GLN A 43 14.79 72.98 -2.63
N ILE A 44 14.48 71.73 -2.41
CA ILE A 44 13.22 71.11 -2.76
C ILE A 44 12.23 71.34 -1.62
N ARG A 45 11.06 71.94 -1.90
CA ARG A 45 10.02 72.24 -0.92
C ARG A 45 8.64 71.86 -1.43
N PRO A 46 7.74 71.40 -0.50
CA PRO A 46 6.34 71.28 -0.86
C PRO A 46 5.71 72.61 -1.24
N TYR A 47 5.04 72.74 -2.39
CA TYR A 47 4.38 73.98 -2.79
C TYR A 47 2.84 73.81 -2.91
N LYS A 48 2.32 72.55 -2.95
CA LYS A 48 0.90 72.30 -2.97
C LYS A 48 0.63 71.06 -2.15
N PHE A 49 -0.36 71.10 -1.23
CA PHE A 49 -0.80 69.97 -0.46
C PHE A 49 -2.32 69.78 -0.57
N ILE A 50 -2.75 68.62 -1.07
CA ILE A 50 -4.17 68.29 -1.25
C ILE A 50 -4.45 67.09 -0.37
N VAL A 51 -5.56 67.11 0.34
CA VAL A 51 -6.02 66.00 1.15
C VAL A 51 -7.35 65.51 0.57
N LYS A 52 -7.43 64.25 0.29
CA LYS A 52 -8.64 63.58 -0.15
C LYS A 52 -9.15 62.67 0.96
N LYS A 53 -10.40 62.91 1.38
CA LYS A 53 -11.11 62.10 2.38
C LYS A 53 -12.46 61.70 1.82
N GLY A 54 -12.61 60.44 1.42
CA GLY A 54 -13.73 59.99 0.61
C GLY A 54 -13.72 60.72 -0.76
N ASP A 55 -14.86 61.28 -1.19
CA ASP A 55 -14.97 62.01 -2.46
C ASP A 55 -14.66 63.52 -2.37
N LYS A 56 -14.30 64.02 -1.18
CA LYS A 56 -13.99 65.45 -0.98
C LYS A 56 -12.46 65.66 -1.03
N GLU A 57 -12.06 66.56 -1.92
CA GLU A 57 -10.70 67.09 -1.99
C GLU A 57 -10.63 68.48 -1.36
N SER A 58 -9.63 68.67 -0.51
CA SER A 58 -9.42 69.98 0.15
C SER A 58 -7.95 70.37 -0.01
N LEU A 59 -7.74 71.63 -0.38
CA LEU A 59 -6.40 72.21 -0.50
C LEU A 59 -5.96 72.79 0.85
N PHE A 60 -4.78 72.45 1.30
CA PHE A 60 -4.18 72.92 2.55
C PHE A 60 -2.88 73.64 2.27
N PRO A 61 -2.44 74.57 3.18
CA PRO A 61 -1.14 75.16 3.10
C PRO A 61 -0.02 74.10 3.14
N PRO A 62 1.06 74.23 2.32
CA PRO A 62 2.16 73.31 2.31
C PRO A 62 2.84 73.06 3.66
N SER A 63 2.81 74.15 4.54
CA SER A 63 3.29 74.02 5.92
C SER A 63 2.59 72.99 6.76
N GLU A 64 1.35 72.73 6.52
CA GLU A 64 0.61 71.65 7.23
C GLU A 64 1.13 70.28 6.86
N ALA A 65 1.56 70.06 5.62
CA ALA A 65 2.21 68.79 5.25
C ALA A 65 3.53 68.61 6.02
N VAL A 66 4.33 69.68 6.13
CA VAL A 66 5.59 69.64 6.89
C VAL A 66 5.34 69.41 8.39
N LYS A 67 4.35 70.06 8.99
CA LYS A 67 3.96 69.79 10.39
C LYS A 67 3.58 68.35 10.63
N ILE A 68 2.79 67.74 9.72
CA ILE A 68 2.38 66.35 9.80
C ILE A 68 3.59 65.43 9.72
N LEU A 69 4.50 65.68 8.77
CA LEU A 69 5.72 64.87 8.58
C LEU A 69 6.66 64.95 9.79
N LYS A 70 6.82 66.14 10.43
CA LYS A 70 7.67 66.31 11.63
C LYS A 70 7.11 65.63 12.89
N LYS A 71 5.81 65.49 12.98
CA LYS A 71 5.15 64.88 14.18
C LYS A 71 5.06 63.37 14.14
N GLN A 72 5.43 62.74 13.06
CA GLN A 72 5.22 61.32 12.84
C GLN A 72 6.48 60.62 12.29
N ASN A 73 6.62 59.34 12.55
CA ASN A 73 7.67 58.53 11.88
C ASN A 73 7.37 58.45 10.38
N VAL A 74 8.31 58.86 9.55
CA VAL A 74 8.19 58.88 8.10
C VAL A 74 8.87 57.66 7.48
N TYR A 75 8.17 57.04 6.57
CA TYR A 75 8.64 55.90 5.78
C TYR A 75 8.56 56.25 4.30
N LEU A 76 9.65 56.08 3.56
CA LEU A 76 9.72 56.29 2.12
C LEU A 76 9.73 54.98 1.37
N ILE A 77 8.82 54.82 0.40
CA ILE A 77 8.75 53.63 -0.44
C ILE A 77 9.83 53.68 -1.52
N ASP A 78 10.64 52.64 -1.62
CA ASP A 78 11.68 52.41 -2.63
C ASP A 78 12.81 53.43 -2.75
N GLY A 79 12.74 54.55 -2.05
CA GLY A 79 13.68 55.66 -2.15
C GLY A 79 13.39 56.55 -3.37
N ASP A 80 13.57 57.87 -3.21
CA ASP A 80 13.43 58.87 -4.27
C ASP A 80 14.28 60.05 -3.89
N GLU A 81 15.28 60.38 -4.73
CA GLU A 81 16.29 61.40 -4.42
C GLU A 81 15.67 62.76 -4.10
N GLU A 82 14.62 63.19 -4.84
CA GLU A 82 13.97 64.49 -4.56
C GLU A 82 13.21 64.53 -3.26
N ILE A 83 12.60 63.40 -2.87
CA ILE A 83 11.90 63.29 -1.59
C ILE A 83 12.91 63.19 -0.44
N GLU A 84 14.00 62.43 -0.63
CA GLU A 84 15.07 62.32 0.32
C GLU A 84 15.71 63.70 0.58
N GLU A 85 16.09 64.44 -0.49
CA GLU A 85 16.63 65.80 -0.41
C GLU A 85 15.64 66.77 0.31
N MET A 86 14.35 66.65 0.01
CA MET A 86 13.33 67.45 0.69
C MET A 86 13.26 67.14 2.20
N LEU A 87 13.25 65.87 2.59
CA LEU A 87 13.14 65.42 3.96
C LEU A 87 14.39 65.83 4.77
N ASP A 88 15.57 65.66 4.21
CA ASP A 88 16.83 66.06 4.79
C ASP A 88 16.88 67.63 4.96
N SER A 89 16.47 68.41 3.96
CA SER A 89 16.38 69.84 4.03
C SER A 89 15.43 70.39 5.09
N LEU A 90 14.44 69.58 5.48
CA LEU A 90 13.45 69.87 6.51
C LEU A 90 13.79 69.30 7.88
N ASN A 91 14.94 68.63 8.03
CA ASN A 91 15.38 67.89 9.21
C ASN A 91 14.30 66.87 9.68
N ILE A 92 13.85 66.04 8.75
CA ILE A 92 12.86 64.99 9.03
C ILE A 92 13.53 63.61 8.83
N ASP A 93 13.67 62.88 9.92
CA ASP A 93 14.17 61.50 9.87
C ASP A 93 13.19 60.62 9.14
N PHE A 94 13.71 59.77 8.24
CA PHE A 94 12.90 58.81 7.51
C PHE A 94 13.59 57.45 7.40
N LYS A 95 12.78 56.40 7.14
CA LYS A 95 13.26 55.02 6.89
C LYS A 95 12.77 54.56 5.53
N LYS A 96 13.67 54.00 4.73
CA LYS A 96 13.26 53.35 3.48
C LYS A 96 12.48 52.09 3.78
N THR A 97 11.37 51.87 3.05
CA THR A 97 10.48 50.75 3.27
C THR A 97 9.85 50.28 1.98
N ARG A 98 9.15 49.18 2.05
CA ARG A 98 8.35 48.60 0.95
C ARG A 98 6.94 48.38 1.43
N ILE A 99 5.97 48.36 0.49
CA ILE A 99 4.57 48.07 0.77
C ILE A 99 4.07 46.95 -0.07
N CYS A 100 3.06 46.26 0.43
CA CYS A 100 2.40 45.18 -0.32
C CYS A 100 1.62 45.74 -1.51
N ARG A 101 1.96 45.29 -2.71
CA ARG A 101 1.28 45.71 -3.96
C ARG A 101 -0.20 45.35 -3.96
N HIS A 102 -0.57 44.13 -3.60
CA HIS A 102 -1.96 43.68 -3.59
C HIS A 102 -2.82 44.47 -2.63
N CYS A 103 -2.33 44.69 -1.38
CA CYS A 103 -3.04 45.55 -0.43
C CYS A 103 -3.28 46.95 -0.97
N THR A 104 -2.26 47.52 -1.66
CA THR A 104 -2.36 48.87 -2.22
C THR A 104 -3.45 48.98 -3.31
N LEU A 105 -3.59 47.94 -4.15
CA LEU A 105 -4.65 47.88 -5.15
C LEU A 105 -6.08 47.89 -4.55
N GLU A 106 -6.20 47.29 -3.35
CA GLU A 106 -7.46 47.22 -2.61
C GLU A 106 -7.67 48.44 -1.68
N GLY A 107 -6.81 49.45 -1.75
CA GLY A 107 -6.89 50.66 -0.93
C GLY A 107 -6.38 50.48 0.52
N TYR A 108 -5.63 49.43 0.77
CA TYR A 108 -4.97 49.21 2.05
C TYR A 108 -3.46 49.46 1.93
N ILE A 109 -2.83 49.83 3.03
CA ILE A 109 -1.40 49.92 3.11
C ILE A 109 -0.88 48.93 4.13
N THR A 110 0.03 48.07 3.70
CA THR A 110 0.75 47.12 4.54
C THR A 110 2.21 47.24 4.25
N VAL A 111 2.97 47.67 5.25
CA VAL A 111 4.43 47.77 5.18
C VAL A 111 5.03 46.39 5.28
N VAL A 112 5.94 46.07 4.38
CA VAL A 112 6.61 44.77 4.33
C VAL A 112 8.13 44.97 4.55
N ASN A 113 8.68 44.17 5.44
CA ASN A 113 10.11 44.11 5.67
C ASN A 113 10.74 43.04 4.78
N ARG A 114 12.06 43.14 4.59
CA ARG A 114 12.81 42.19 3.77
C ARG A 114 12.58 40.70 4.16
N ASN A 115 12.38 40.47 5.46
CA ASN A 115 12.15 39.13 6.02
C ASN A 115 10.68 38.70 6.06
N SER A 116 9.72 39.59 5.74
CA SER A 116 8.28 39.30 5.77
C SER A 116 7.59 39.56 4.43
N ALA A 117 8.35 39.89 3.40
CA ALA A 117 7.87 40.13 2.05
C ALA A 117 8.09 38.91 1.18
N PHE A 118 7.10 38.62 0.35
CA PHE A 118 7.19 37.63 -0.72
C PHE A 118 7.22 38.35 -2.06
N ILE A 119 7.77 37.67 -3.08
CA ILE A 119 7.83 38.20 -4.44
C ILE A 119 6.65 37.64 -5.24
N SER A 120 5.97 38.53 -5.98
CA SER A 120 4.97 38.15 -7.00
C SER A 120 5.01 39.16 -8.14
N ASN A 121 5.17 38.71 -9.37
CA ASN A 121 5.32 39.54 -10.57
C ASN A 121 6.43 40.61 -10.41
N LYS A 122 7.55 40.24 -9.81
CA LYS A 122 8.69 41.11 -9.49
C LYS A 122 8.38 42.23 -8.47
N GLU A 123 7.22 42.22 -7.82
CA GLU A 123 6.81 43.16 -6.79
C GLU A 123 6.73 42.46 -5.43
N TYR A 124 6.66 43.29 -4.35
CA TYR A 124 6.57 42.75 -2.99
C TYR A 124 5.12 42.64 -2.53
N ILE A 125 4.79 41.49 -1.94
CA ILE A 125 3.48 41.23 -1.33
C ILE A 125 3.64 40.79 0.13
N CYS A 126 2.63 41.03 0.96
CA CYS A 126 2.60 40.56 2.33
C CYS A 126 2.13 39.10 2.41
N ARG A 127 2.40 38.45 3.54
CA ARG A 127 2.00 37.07 3.80
C ARG A 127 0.51 36.81 3.56
N LEU A 128 -0.36 37.67 4.08
CA LEU A 128 -1.82 37.53 3.90
C LEU A 128 -2.22 37.48 2.44
N CYS A 129 -1.72 38.42 1.63
CA CYS A 129 -2.03 38.43 0.20
C CYS A 129 -1.46 37.23 -0.53
N ALA A 130 -0.27 36.77 -0.16
CA ALA A 130 0.33 35.57 -0.77
C ALA A 130 -0.48 34.31 -0.41
N GLU A 131 -0.91 34.15 0.84
CA GLU A 131 -1.73 33.04 1.30
C GLU A 131 -3.17 33.08 0.69
N GLU A 132 -3.76 34.27 0.58
CA GLU A 132 -5.05 34.46 -0.09
C GLU A 132 -4.96 34.07 -1.58
N GLU A 133 -3.88 34.43 -2.25
CA GLU A 133 -3.66 34.09 -3.65
C GLU A 133 -3.46 32.57 -3.84
N ILE A 134 -2.70 31.91 -2.97
CA ILE A 134 -2.57 30.44 -2.98
C ILE A 134 -3.96 29.80 -2.83
N LYS A 135 -4.76 30.21 -1.84
CA LYS A 135 -6.10 29.68 -1.62
C LYS A 135 -7.01 29.87 -2.85
N ARG A 136 -6.92 31.05 -3.48
CA ARG A 136 -7.68 31.35 -4.69
C ARG A 136 -7.28 30.44 -5.85
N GLU A 137 -5.97 30.26 -6.07
CA GLU A 137 -5.48 29.37 -7.14
C GLU A 137 -5.78 27.90 -6.88
N LEU A 138 -5.66 27.40 -5.64
CA LEU A 138 -6.08 26.05 -5.28
C LEU A 138 -7.55 25.80 -5.64
N LYS A 139 -8.44 26.72 -5.21
CA LYS A 139 -9.86 26.65 -5.53
C LYS A 139 -10.14 26.70 -7.04
N TYR A 140 -9.45 27.62 -7.75
CA TYR A 140 -9.60 27.75 -9.21
C TYR A 140 -9.15 26.50 -9.96
N LYS A 141 -8.11 25.83 -9.48
CA LYS A 141 -7.61 24.56 -10.04
C LYS A 141 -8.40 23.34 -9.59
N GLY A 142 -9.39 23.49 -8.70
CA GLY A 142 -10.20 22.39 -8.18
C GLY A 142 -9.48 21.50 -7.15
N LEU A 143 -8.41 22.02 -6.53
CA LEU A 143 -7.69 21.35 -5.46
C LEU A 143 -8.36 21.57 -4.10
N SER A 144 -8.23 20.60 -3.22
CA SER A 144 -8.62 20.72 -1.83
C SER A 144 -7.76 21.72 -1.07
N LEU A 145 -8.34 22.37 -0.07
CA LEU A 145 -7.59 23.23 0.85
C LEU A 145 -6.64 22.42 1.78
N SER A 146 -6.74 21.11 1.83
CA SER A 146 -5.79 20.25 2.54
C SER A 146 -4.34 20.44 2.05
N ALA A 147 -4.17 20.75 0.76
CA ALA A 147 -2.86 21.07 0.20
C ALA A 147 -2.28 22.43 0.63
N PHE A 148 -3.08 23.31 1.24
CA PHE A 148 -2.68 24.70 1.55
C PHE A 148 -1.41 24.77 2.40
N ASN A 149 -1.29 23.94 3.42
CA ASN A 149 -0.13 23.93 4.32
C ASN A 149 1.17 23.59 3.57
N ASN A 150 1.12 22.70 2.61
CA ASN A 150 2.27 22.37 1.77
C ASN A 150 2.70 23.57 0.92
N PHE A 151 1.76 24.27 0.28
CA PHE A 151 2.05 25.46 -0.51
C PHE A 151 2.55 26.61 0.34
N LYS A 152 2.03 26.77 1.57
CA LYS A 152 2.50 27.76 2.53
C LYS A 152 3.96 27.50 2.93
N ARG A 153 4.32 26.25 3.20
CA ARG A 153 5.71 25.88 3.48
C ARG A 153 6.63 26.18 2.28
N MET A 154 6.22 25.81 1.06
CA MET A 154 6.97 26.12 -0.15
C MET A 154 7.16 27.63 -0.33
N LEU A 155 6.15 28.43 0.03
CA LEU A 155 6.23 29.89 0.01
C LEU A 155 7.26 30.41 1.02
N ASP A 156 7.26 29.85 2.23
CA ASP A 156 8.21 30.24 3.29
C ASP A 156 9.66 29.89 2.91
N GLU A 157 9.86 28.75 2.23
CA GLU A 157 11.19 28.32 1.78
C GLU A 157 11.71 29.09 0.55
N THR A 158 10.83 29.39 -0.39
CA THR A 158 11.23 30.06 -1.66
C THR A 158 11.21 31.58 -1.58
N GLY A 159 10.35 32.14 -0.76
CA GLY A 159 10.08 33.61 -0.71
C GLY A 159 9.43 34.16 -1.98
N ASP A 160 9.00 33.32 -2.91
CA ASP A 160 8.56 33.69 -4.27
C ASP A 160 7.26 32.96 -4.64
N LEU A 161 6.16 33.71 -4.66
CA LEU A 161 4.84 33.17 -4.99
C LEU A 161 4.75 32.67 -6.43
N ASP A 162 5.40 33.34 -7.37
CA ASP A 162 5.35 32.95 -8.79
C ASP A 162 6.03 31.58 -8.99
N LYS A 163 7.11 31.33 -8.26
CA LYS A 163 7.74 29.98 -8.25
C LYS A 163 6.80 28.92 -7.68
N VAL A 164 6.17 29.21 -6.54
CA VAL A 164 5.23 28.29 -5.91
C VAL A 164 4.07 27.96 -6.84
N LEU A 165 3.48 28.98 -7.49
CA LEU A 165 2.36 28.78 -8.43
C LEU A 165 2.81 28.15 -9.76
N SER A 166 4.10 28.19 -10.08
CA SER A 166 4.62 27.54 -11.30
C SER A 166 4.45 26.03 -11.34
N VAL A 167 4.20 25.38 -10.20
CA VAL A 167 3.88 23.94 -10.16
C VAL A 167 2.60 23.60 -10.92
N PHE A 168 1.73 24.57 -11.13
CA PHE A 168 0.50 24.43 -11.93
C PHE A 168 0.68 24.72 -13.42
N ASP A 169 1.87 25.10 -13.84
CA ASP A 169 2.16 25.33 -15.26
C ASP A 169 2.21 23.99 -16.01
N PRO A 170 1.54 23.85 -17.17
CA PRO A 170 1.65 22.65 -18.02
C PRO A 170 3.07 22.30 -18.45
N LYS A 171 3.99 23.27 -18.43
CA LYS A 171 5.42 23.08 -18.75
C LYS A 171 6.30 22.77 -17.54
N PHE A 172 5.71 22.68 -16.34
CA PHE A 172 6.45 22.38 -15.12
C PHE A 172 7.22 21.04 -15.25
N ASN A 173 8.46 21.07 -14.80
CA ASN A 173 9.30 19.88 -14.85
C ASN A 173 9.82 19.57 -13.42
N PRO A 174 9.29 18.53 -12.78
CA PRO A 174 9.66 18.15 -11.42
C PRO A 174 11.13 17.72 -11.29
N VAL A 175 11.75 17.24 -12.37
CA VAL A 175 13.17 16.85 -12.37
C VAL A 175 14.09 18.07 -12.29
N LYS A 176 13.69 19.20 -12.89
CA LYS A 176 14.47 20.45 -12.87
C LYS A 176 14.27 21.25 -11.60
N ASN A 177 13.11 21.08 -10.96
CA ASN A 177 12.71 21.84 -9.78
C ASN A 177 12.25 20.86 -8.65
N PRO A 178 13.13 19.99 -8.16
CA PRO A 178 12.76 19.00 -7.15
C PRO A 178 12.31 19.63 -5.83
N ASP A 179 12.88 20.78 -5.47
CA ASP A 179 12.54 21.50 -4.22
C ASP A 179 11.08 21.94 -4.19
N LEU A 180 10.50 22.30 -5.34
CA LEU A 180 9.08 22.69 -5.44
C LEU A 180 8.12 21.50 -5.36
N THR A 181 8.61 20.27 -5.39
CA THR A 181 7.79 19.07 -5.23
C THR A 181 8.04 18.37 -3.91
N LEU A 182 9.14 18.70 -3.24
CA LEU A 182 9.53 18.10 -1.97
C LEU A 182 8.48 18.41 -0.90
N PHE A 183 7.88 17.35 -0.36
CA PHE A 183 6.97 17.46 0.77
C PHE A 183 7.76 17.49 2.08
N ASP A 184 8.60 16.49 2.28
CA ASP A 184 9.51 16.40 3.41
C ASP A 184 10.70 15.46 3.15
N LYS A 185 11.59 15.38 4.13
CA LYS A 185 12.77 14.52 4.09
C LYS A 185 12.95 13.80 5.41
N ILE A 186 12.82 12.49 5.37
CA ILE A 186 13.11 11.63 6.50
C ILE A 186 14.63 11.38 6.53
N THR A 187 15.30 11.94 7.49
CA THR A 187 16.76 11.84 7.62
C THR A 187 17.19 10.59 8.39
N VAL A 188 18.41 10.14 8.14
CA VAL A 188 19.04 9.09 8.94
C VAL A 188 19.50 9.70 10.26
N GLY A 189 18.89 9.32 11.38
CA GLY A 189 19.37 9.72 12.71
C GLY A 189 20.78 9.17 13.02
N LYS A 190 21.59 9.88 13.81
CA LYS A 190 22.86 9.34 14.30
C LYS A 190 22.59 8.07 15.09
N ASP A 191 23.19 6.97 14.66
CA ASP A 191 23.06 5.69 15.35
C ASP A 191 24.11 5.58 16.46
N ASN A 192 23.63 5.49 17.69
CA ASN A 192 24.49 5.33 18.87
C ASN A 192 24.58 3.86 19.31
N THR A 193 23.98 2.92 18.57
CA THR A 193 24.05 1.49 18.88
C THR A 193 25.50 1.01 18.62
N PRO A 194 26.22 0.51 19.63
CA PRO A 194 27.57 0.05 19.42
C PRO A 194 27.59 -1.15 18.46
N PRO A 195 28.48 -1.14 17.46
CA PRO A 195 28.54 -2.22 16.50
C PRO A 195 28.99 -3.52 17.19
N THR A 196 28.20 -4.58 17.01
CA THR A 196 28.54 -5.90 17.55
C THR A 196 29.33 -6.69 16.50
N GLU A 197 30.53 -7.11 16.86
CA GLU A 197 31.41 -7.93 16.01
C GLU A 197 30.93 -9.38 16.00
N ILE A 198 30.80 -9.99 14.81
CA ILE A 198 30.29 -11.38 14.66
C ILE A 198 31.17 -12.39 15.42
N ASP A 199 32.47 -12.16 15.51
CA ASP A 199 33.37 -13.05 16.25
C ASP A 199 33.08 -13.13 17.75
N LYS A 200 32.55 -12.08 18.33
CA LYS A 200 32.24 -11.99 19.77
C LYS A 200 30.89 -12.60 20.15
N ILE A 201 30.08 -13.04 19.17
CA ILE A 201 28.79 -13.65 19.43
C ILE A 201 28.97 -15.11 19.83
N ASN A 202 28.21 -15.56 20.83
CA ASN A 202 28.24 -16.96 21.28
C ASN A 202 27.35 -17.85 20.40
N ILE A 203 27.83 -18.14 19.18
CA ILE A 203 27.22 -19.05 18.20
C ILE A 203 28.30 -19.96 17.60
N PRO A 204 27.93 -21.10 16.97
CA PRO A 204 28.87 -21.99 16.32
C PRO A 204 29.77 -21.31 15.30
N ASP A 205 31.05 -21.65 15.26
CA ASP A 205 32.03 -20.98 14.38
C ASP A 205 31.74 -21.19 12.89
N GLU A 206 31.15 -22.32 12.52
CA GLU A 206 30.68 -22.59 11.16
C GLU A 206 29.60 -21.58 10.74
N LEU A 207 28.72 -21.24 11.66
CA LEU A 207 27.68 -20.21 11.39
C LEU A 207 28.33 -18.82 11.30
N LYS A 208 29.29 -18.46 12.15
CA LYS A 208 30.03 -17.20 12.06
C LYS A 208 30.69 -17.03 10.69
N LYS A 209 31.28 -18.10 10.13
CA LYS A 209 31.88 -18.06 8.77
C LYS A 209 30.84 -17.68 7.71
N ILE A 210 29.62 -18.22 7.80
CA ILE A 210 28.52 -17.89 6.88
C ILE A 210 28.07 -16.44 7.06
N LEU A 211 27.91 -15.98 8.30
CA LEU A 211 27.46 -14.62 8.60
C LEU A 211 28.48 -13.56 8.13
N LYS A 212 29.76 -13.83 8.26
CA LYS A 212 30.82 -12.93 7.80
C LYS A 212 30.88 -12.70 6.31
N LEU A 213 30.20 -13.51 5.49
CA LEU A 213 30.02 -13.24 4.06
C LEU A 213 29.20 -11.97 3.81
N HIS A 214 28.42 -11.53 4.80
CA HIS A 214 27.59 -10.31 4.73
C HIS A 214 28.24 -9.08 5.42
N GLY A 215 29.36 -9.25 6.10
CA GLY A 215 30.10 -8.18 6.80
C GLY A 215 30.73 -8.65 8.11
N LYS A 216 31.61 -7.82 8.70
CA LYS A 216 32.29 -8.10 9.97
C LYS A 216 31.39 -7.80 11.19
N TYR A 217 30.49 -6.86 11.06
CA TYR A 217 29.63 -6.35 12.13
C TYR A 217 28.15 -6.61 11.84
N LEU A 218 27.40 -6.80 12.90
CA LEU A 218 25.95 -6.87 12.83
C LEU A 218 25.34 -5.49 12.59
N LEU A 219 24.17 -5.47 11.94
CA LEU A 219 23.36 -4.26 11.83
C LEU A 219 22.79 -3.86 13.20
N PRO A 220 22.45 -2.57 13.42
CA PRO A 220 22.00 -2.08 14.72
C PRO A 220 20.84 -2.86 15.32
N VAL A 221 19.80 -3.15 14.55
CA VAL A 221 18.64 -3.92 15.04
C VAL A 221 19.01 -5.35 15.45
N GLN A 222 20.00 -5.96 14.78
CA GLN A 222 20.52 -7.29 15.12
C GLN A 222 21.29 -7.25 16.44
N SER A 223 22.11 -6.21 16.65
CA SER A 223 22.81 -5.96 17.91
C SER A 223 21.83 -5.73 19.07
N LEU A 224 20.78 -4.94 18.87
CA LEU A 224 19.72 -4.72 19.86
C LEU A 224 18.98 -6.01 20.20
N ALA A 225 18.69 -6.86 19.22
CA ALA A 225 18.05 -8.15 19.48
C ALA A 225 18.92 -9.06 20.36
N LEU A 226 20.25 -9.09 20.14
CA LEU A 226 21.18 -9.83 21.00
C LEU A 226 21.18 -9.32 22.44
N GLN A 227 21.22 -8.00 22.62
CA GLN A 227 21.17 -7.35 23.94
C GLN A 227 19.88 -7.67 24.69
N ASN A 228 18.76 -7.84 23.97
CA ASN A 228 17.46 -8.20 24.55
C ASN A 228 17.25 -9.71 24.75
N GLY A 229 18.28 -10.52 24.63
CA GLY A 229 18.24 -11.93 25.02
C GLY A 229 17.94 -12.90 23.88
N LEU A 230 18.18 -12.53 22.61
CA LEU A 230 17.96 -13.38 21.44
C LEU A 230 18.57 -14.79 21.62
N LEU A 231 19.83 -14.87 22.07
CA LEU A 231 20.54 -16.13 22.30
C LEU A 231 20.28 -16.76 23.68
N LYS A 232 19.52 -16.10 24.55
CA LYS A 232 19.06 -16.64 25.84
C LYS A 232 17.70 -17.33 25.75
N GLY A 233 17.11 -17.40 24.55
CA GLY A 233 15.80 -18.01 24.30
C GLY A 233 14.60 -17.11 24.59
N GLU A 234 14.81 -15.79 24.79
CA GLU A 234 13.71 -14.85 25.01
C GLU A 234 12.82 -14.73 23.77
N ASN A 235 11.52 -14.62 23.98
CA ASN A 235 10.57 -14.29 22.92
C ASN A 235 10.70 -12.82 22.58
N LEU A 236 10.91 -12.49 21.30
CA LEU A 236 11.14 -11.12 20.86
C LEU A 236 10.17 -10.71 19.77
N LEU A 237 9.64 -9.48 19.88
CA LEU A 237 8.99 -8.78 18.78
C LEU A 237 9.95 -7.73 18.23
N ILE A 238 10.39 -7.93 16.99
CA ILE A 238 11.31 -7.03 16.31
C ILE A 238 10.53 -6.12 15.37
N VAL A 239 10.48 -4.84 15.70
CA VAL A 239 9.82 -3.82 14.88
C VAL A 239 10.87 -2.89 14.30
N SER A 240 10.98 -2.87 12.99
CA SER A 240 11.91 -1.98 12.29
C SER A 240 11.54 -1.79 10.82
N ALA A 241 12.03 -0.71 10.23
CA ALA A 241 11.81 -0.39 8.83
C ALA A 241 12.24 -1.55 7.90
N THR A 242 11.70 -1.58 6.69
CA THR A 242 12.10 -2.54 5.67
C THR A 242 13.59 -2.42 5.34
N ALA A 243 14.22 -3.54 4.95
CA ALA A 243 15.66 -3.61 4.65
C ALA A 243 16.62 -3.37 5.83
N SER A 244 16.17 -3.40 7.07
CA SER A 244 17.01 -3.31 8.27
C SER A 244 17.76 -4.60 8.63
N GLY A 245 17.52 -5.71 7.91
CA GLY A 245 18.17 -7.01 8.12
C GLY A 245 17.49 -7.90 9.16
N LYS A 246 16.19 -7.74 9.39
CA LYS A 246 15.38 -8.53 10.35
C LYS A 246 15.51 -10.05 10.16
N THR A 247 15.47 -10.53 8.93
CA THR A 247 15.54 -11.99 8.64
C THR A 247 16.74 -12.67 9.30
N LEU A 248 17.90 -12.01 9.32
CA LEU A 248 19.12 -12.57 9.90
C LEU A 248 19.00 -12.77 11.42
N ILE A 249 18.16 -12.01 12.11
CA ILE A 249 17.87 -12.19 13.55
C ILE A 249 17.29 -13.59 13.78
N GLY A 250 16.32 -13.99 12.95
CA GLY A 250 15.74 -15.33 13.01
C GLY A 250 16.76 -16.44 12.71
N GLU A 251 17.67 -16.22 11.74
CA GLU A 251 18.73 -17.15 11.40
C GLU A 251 19.73 -17.31 12.57
N ILE A 252 20.12 -16.20 13.22
CA ILE A 252 21.04 -16.22 14.39
C ILE A 252 20.44 -16.99 15.57
N ALA A 253 19.14 -16.92 15.79
CA ALA A 253 18.48 -17.66 16.88
C ALA A 253 18.18 -19.12 16.51
N GLY A 254 17.65 -19.35 15.30
CA GLY A 254 17.12 -20.65 14.91
C GLY A 254 18.16 -21.68 14.46
N VAL A 255 19.18 -21.24 13.71
CA VAL A 255 20.19 -22.16 13.17
C VAL A 255 21.01 -22.85 14.27
N PRO A 256 21.47 -22.16 15.34
CA PRO A 256 22.13 -22.83 16.45
C PRO A 256 21.26 -23.89 17.16
N ASN A 257 19.95 -23.66 17.25
CA ASN A 257 19.02 -24.65 17.79
C ASN A 257 18.88 -25.86 16.87
N ALA A 258 18.82 -25.63 15.53
CA ALA A 258 18.83 -26.71 14.55
C ALA A 258 20.11 -27.56 14.61
N MET A 259 21.27 -26.94 14.82
CA MET A 259 22.56 -27.65 15.01
C MET A 259 22.60 -28.47 16.30
N LYS A 260 21.78 -28.14 17.30
CA LYS A 260 21.63 -28.91 18.55
C LYS A 260 20.54 -29.99 18.47
N GLY A 261 19.98 -30.24 17.30
CA GLY A 261 18.89 -31.22 17.08
C GLY A 261 17.49 -30.74 17.39
N LYS A 262 17.28 -29.44 17.76
CA LYS A 262 15.99 -28.84 17.92
C LYS A 262 15.51 -28.22 16.61
N LYS A 263 14.24 -28.41 16.23
CA LYS A 263 13.73 -27.92 14.95
C LYS A 263 13.62 -26.40 14.92
N PHE A 264 14.08 -25.80 13.82
CA PHE A 264 13.91 -24.38 13.50
C PHE A 264 12.83 -24.19 12.44
N MET A 265 11.81 -23.36 12.72
CA MET A 265 10.76 -23.03 11.76
C MET A 265 10.81 -21.56 11.37
N PHE A 266 10.70 -21.27 10.08
CA PHE A 266 10.61 -19.93 9.52
C PHE A 266 9.32 -19.77 8.72
N LEU A 267 8.40 -18.96 9.23
CA LEU A 267 7.05 -18.79 8.67
C LEU A 267 6.94 -17.45 7.94
N THR A 268 6.38 -17.49 6.75
CA THR A 268 6.13 -16.31 5.92
C THR A 268 4.67 -16.26 5.46
N PRO A 269 4.14 -15.06 5.13
CA PRO A 269 2.74 -14.96 4.70
C PRO A 269 2.48 -15.54 3.30
N LEU A 270 3.48 -15.64 2.44
CA LEU A 270 3.30 -15.99 1.02
C LEU A 270 4.14 -17.20 0.60
N VAL A 271 3.54 -18.06 -0.24
CA VAL A 271 4.20 -19.23 -0.83
C VAL A 271 5.46 -18.86 -1.61
N ALA A 272 5.43 -17.76 -2.35
CA ALA A 272 6.59 -17.29 -3.11
C ALA A 272 7.78 -16.94 -2.20
N LEU A 273 7.51 -16.27 -1.07
CA LEU A 273 8.52 -15.96 -0.05
C LEU A 273 9.05 -17.22 0.63
N ALA A 274 8.15 -18.14 1.01
CA ALA A 274 8.55 -19.41 1.59
C ALA A 274 9.49 -20.16 0.65
N ASN A 275 9.18 -20.22 -0.65
CA ASN A 275 10.05 -20.86 -1.64
C ASN A 275 11.38 -20.13 -1.82
N GLN A 276 11.41 -18.80 -1.82
CA GLN A 276 12.65 -18.02 -1.87
C GLN A 276 13.52 -18.32 -0.64
N LYS A 277 12.96 -18.23 0.57
CA LYS A 277 13.66 -18.53 1.82
C LYS A 277 14.15 -20.00 1.89
N TYR A 278 13.31 -20.93 1.45
CA TYR A 278 13.69 -22.33 1.35
C TYR A 278 14.95 -22.53 0.50
N ARG A 279 14.99 -21.93 -0.69
CA ARG A 279 16.17 -22.00 -1.57
C ARG A 279 17.41 -21.38 -0.94
N ASP A 280 17.23 -20.21 -0.31
CA ASP A 280 18.32 -19.48 0.35
C ASP A 280 18.86 -20.29 1.53
N PHE A 281 18.00 -20.84 2.38
CA PHE A 281 18.39 -21.63 3.54
C PHE A 281 19.01 -22.96 3.11
N LYS A 282 18.46 -23.64 2.11
CA LYS A 282 19.04 -24.86 1.54
C LYS A 282 20.43 -24.61 1.01
N LYS A 283 20.66 -23.51 0.28
CA LYS A 283 21.97 -23.12 -0.24
C LYS A 283 22.97 -22.79 0.87
N LYS A 284 22.53 -22.12 1.94
CA LYS A 284 23.39 -21.69 3.05
C LYS A 284 23.70 -22.84 4.02
N TYR A 285 22.69 -23.57 4.47
CA TYR A 285 22.75 -24.44 5.65
C TYR A 285 22.91 -25.93 5.36
N SER A 286 22.61 -26.40 4.12
CA SER A 286 22.95 -27.79 3.76
C SER A 286 24.45 -28.07 3.86
N LYS A 287 25.29 -27.05 3.76
CA LYS A 287 26.74 -27.14 3.97
C LYS A 287 27.15 -27.45 5.43
N LEU A 288 26.23 -27.16 6.37
CA LEU A 288 26.36 -27.48 7.79
C LEU A 288 25.80 -28.88 8.14
N GLY A 289 25.37 -29.65 7.14
CA GLY A 289 24.73 -30.96 7.34
C GLY A 289 23.23 -30.86 7.69
N LEU A 290 22.65 -29.65 7.73
CA LEU A 290 21.25 -29.45 8.11
C LEU A 290 20.31 -29.73 6.93
N LYS A 291 19.25 -30.50 7.20
CA LYS A 291 18.17 -30.78 6.24
C LYS A 291 17.14 -29.69 6.27
N VAL A 292 16.88 -29.07 5.12
CA VAL A 292 15.90 -27.98 4.96
C VAL A 292 14.71 -28.51 4.18
N ALA A 293 13.50 -28.31 4.71
CA ALA A 293 12.23 -28.68 4.07
C ALA A 293 11.33 -27.46 3.89
N ILE A 294 10.37 -27.58 2.96
CA ILE A 294 9.31 -26.56 2.76
C ILE A 294 7.93 -27.13 3.06
N LYS A 295 7.09 -26.35 3.78
CA LYS A 295 5.70 -26.66 4.07
C LYS A 295 4.77 -25.50 3.76
N VAL A 296 4.00 -25.67 2.72
CA VAL A 296 3.02 -24.67 2.28
C VAL A 296 1.69 -25.35 1.95
N GLY A 297 0.60 -24.59 2.00
CA GLY A 297 -0.74 -25.07 1.72
C GLY A 297 -1.09 -25.15 0.23
N MET A 298 -0.12 -25.28 -0.67
CA MET A 298 -0.33 -25.27 -2.12
C MET A 298 -0.35 -26.69 -2.70
N SER A 299 -1.17 -26.90 -3.74
CA SER A 299 -1.22 -28.14 -4.49
C SER A 299 0.00 -28.35 -5.40
N ARG A 300 0.12 -29.56 -5.96
CA ARG A 300 1.23 -29.95 -6.83
C ARG A 300 0.87 -29.89 -8.31
N ILE A 301 0.10 -28.87 -8.71
CA ILE A 301 -0.31 -28.69 -10.11
C ILE A 301 0.93 -28.58 -11.00
N LYS A 302 1.02 -29.45 -12.00
CA LYS A 302 2.05 -29.39 -13.04
C LYS A 302 1.60 -28.45 -14.13
N ALA A 303 2.24 -27.30 -14.24
CA ALA A 303 2.00 -26.33 -15.29
C ALA A 303 3.35 -25.80 -15.81
N LYS A 304 3.45 -25.54 -17.11
CA LYS A 304 4.73 -25.22 -17.79
C LYS A 304 5.44 -23.99 -17.26
N GLU A 305 4.66 -23.00 -16.83
CA GLU A 305 5.20 -21.69 -16.38
C GLU A 305 5.03 -21.46 -14.88
N GLU A 306 4.60 -22.47 -14.11
CA GLU A 306 4.29 -22.30 -12.69
C GLU A 306 5.29 -23.01 -11.78
N LEU A 307 5.26 -22.63 -10.50
CA LEU A 307 6.17 -23.17 -9.49
C LEU A 307 5.75 -24.57 -9.08
N THR A 308 6.66 -25.54 -9.26
CA THR A 308 6.51 -26.88 -8.68
C THR A 308 7.34 -26.95 -7.40
N LEU A 309 6.69 -27.23 -6.27
CA LEU A 309 7.34 -27.36 -4.98
C LEU A 309 7.76 -28.80 -4.72
N PRO A 310 8.89 -29.03 -4.03
CA PRO A 310 9.32 -30.36 -3.64
C PRO A 310 8.37 -30.94 -2.58
N ASP A 311 8.29 -32.25 -2.54
CA ASP A 311 7.63 -33.02 -1.48
C ASP A 311 8.66 -33.39 -0.42
N ASP A 312 8.97 -32.43 0.44
CA ASP A 312 10.00 -32.61 1.47
C ASP A 312 9.42 -33.28 2.72
N ASP A 313 10.23 -34.12 3.34
CA ASP A 313 9.90 -34.72 4.62
C ASP A 313 10.14 -33.71 5.78
N VAL A 314 9.07 -33.07 6.19
CA VAL A 314 9.06 -32.11 7.30
C VAL A 314 9.43 -32.77 8.64
N LYS A 315 9.12 -34.04 8.82
CA LYS A 315 9.38 -34.78 10.06
C LYS A 315 10.88 -34.91 10.33
N ASN A 316 11.66 -35.25 9.31
CA ASN A 316 13.09 -35.48 9.42
C ASN A 316 13.94 -34.23 9.06
N ALA A 317 13.33 -33.08 8.88
CA ALA A 317 14.02 -31.82 8.61
C ALA A 317 14.44 -31.10 9.90
N ASP A 318 15.62 -30.49 9.89
CA ASP A 318 16.14 -29.64 10.96
C ASP A 318 15.60 -28.21 10.85
N ILE A 319 15.44 -27.73 9.62
CA ILE A 319 14.89 -26.39 9.30
C ILE A 319 13.67 -26.56 8.41
N VAL A 320 12.54 -25.97 8.83
CA VAL A 320 11.30 -25.97 8.05
C VAL A 320 10.92 -24.53 7.69
N VAL A 321 10.84 -24.26 6.41
CA VAL A 321 10.29 -22.99 5.90
C VAL A 321 8.85 -23.24 5.49
N GLY A 322 7.91 -22.34 5.89
CA GLY A 322 6.52 -22.57 5.56
C GLY A 322 5.66 -21.33 5.53
N THR A 323 4.38 -21.50 5.17
CA THR A 323 3.36 -20.49 5.39
C THR A 323 2.66 -20.73 6.73
N TYR A 324 1.99 -19.70 7.24
CA TYR A 324 1.20 -19.78 8.48
C TYR A 324 0.19 -20.93 8.41
N GLU A 325 -0.56 -21.01 7.31
CA GLU A 325 -1.57 -22.05 7.08
C GLU A 325 -0.94 -23.45 6.95
N GLY A 326 0.25 -23.53 6.36
CA GLY A 326 0.97 -24.79 6.22
C GLY A 326 1.34 -25.42 7.56
N LEU A 327 1.74 -24.60 8.54
CA LEU A 327 2.02 -25.05 9.91
C LEU A 327 0.73 -25.28 10.69
N ASP A 328 -0.23 -24.35 10.62
CA ASP A 328 -1.49 -24.47 11.35
C ASP A 328 -2.29 -25.71 10.96
N PHE A 329 -2.25 -26.09 9.69
CA PHE A 329 -2.78 -27.36 9.20
C PHE A 329 -2.26 -28.57 10.00
N LEU A 330 -0.96 -28.60 10.28
CA LEU A 330 -0.35 -29.71 11.03
C LEU A 330 -0.79 -29.71 12.49
N LEU A 331 -0.88 -28.54 13.12
CA LEU A 331 -1.39 -28.40 14.49
C LEU A 331 -2.85 -28.83 14.60
N ARG A 332 -3.72 -28.31 13.74
CA ARG A 332 -5.16 -28.66 13.69
C ARG A 332 -5.40 -30.15 13.38
N SER A 333 -4.46 -30.80 12.72
CA SER A 333 -4.56 -32.25 12.48
C SER A 333 -4.23 -33.10 13.71
N GLY A 334 -3.84 -32.49 14.84
CA GLY A 334 -3.42 -33.17 16.05
C GLY A 334 -2.06 -33.85 15.90
N LYS A 335 -1.20 -33.39 14.96
CA LYS A 335 0.13 -33.96 14.68
C LYS A 335 1.26 -33.12 15.26
N ALA A 336 1.02 -32.39 16.32
CA ALA A 336 2.04 -31.59 16.98
C ALA A 336 3.26 -32.44 17.40
N GLY A 337 3.06 -33.69 17.81
CA GLY A 337 4.14 -34.63 18.15
C GLY A 337 5.05 -35.01 16.96
N ASP A 338 4.60 -34.86 15.70
CA ASP A 338 5.41 -35.17 14.53
C ASP A 338 6.54 -34.14 14.31
N PHE A 339 6.50 -32.98 15.00
CA PHE A 339 7.56 -31.98 14.90
C PHE A 339 8.81 -32.33 15.72
N GLY A 340 8.72 -33.25 16.68
CA GLY A 340 9.81 -33.50 17.65
C GLY A 340 10.04 -32.27 18.55
N GLU A 341 11.27 -32.04 18.95
CA GLU A 341 11.63 -30.91 19.81
C GLU A 341 11.73 -29.62 18.99
N LEU A 342 10.76 -28.72 19.15
CA LEU A 342 10.72 -27.43 18.46
C LEU A 342 11.50 -26.40 19.29
N GLY A 343 12.59 -25.84 18.73
CA GLY A 343 13.45 -24.88 19.43
C GLY A 343 13.10 -23.42 19.16
N THR A 344 12.96 -23.03 17.89
CA THR A 344 12.71 -21.65 17.49
C THR A 344 11.68 -21.57 16.37
N VAL A 345 10.72 -20.66 16.51
CA VAL A 345 9.79 -20.29 15.43
C VAL A 345 9.93 -18.80 15.13
N VAL A 346 10.22 -18.49 13.90
CA VAL A 346 10.21 -17.12 13.38
C VAL A 346 8.93 -16.87 12.59
N ILE A 347 8.23 -15.79 12.91
CA ILE A 347 7.02 -15.33 12.24
C ILE A 347 7.38 -14.04 11.51
N ASP A 348 7.62 -14.15 10.22
CA ASP A 348 7.96 -12.99 9.38
C ASP A 348 6.67 -12.24 9.00
N GLU A 349 6.74 -10.92 8.94
CA GLU A 349 5.61 -10.02 8.65
C GLU A 349 4.42 -10.21 9.63
N ILE A 350 4.72 -10.27 10.95
CA ILE A 350 3.67 -10.49 11.98
C ILE A 350 2.58 -9.41 11.98
N HIS A 351 2.83 -8.23 11.37
CA HIS A 351 1.81 -7.20 11.17
C HIS A 351 0.64 -7.64 10.26
N MET A 352 0.73 -8.80 9.62
CA MET A 352 -0.41 -9.47 8.98
C MET A 352 -1.53 -9.85 9.96
N LEU A 353 -1.37 -9.62 11.25
CA LEU A 353 -2.45 -9.66 12.25
C LEU A 353 -3.60 -8.69 11.92
N ASP A 354 -3.34 -7.61 11.18
CA ASP A 354 -4.33 -6.64 10.70
C ASP A 354 -5.11 -7.12 9.46
N ASP A 355 -4.69 -8.20 8.81
CA ASP A 355 -5.37 -8.75 7.65
C ASP A 355 -6.70 -9.41 8.05
N LYS A 356 -7.80 -8.99 7.42
CA LYS A 356 -9.15 -9.43 7.78
C LYS A 356 -9.35 -10.95 7.68
N GLU A 357 -8.75 -11.61 6.69
CA GLU A 357 -8.93 -13.05 6.47
C GLU A 357 -7.89 -13.87 7.23
N ARG A 358 -6.67 -13.35 7.36
CA ARG A 358 -5.52 -14.11 7.88
C ARG A 358 -5.14 -13.75 9.30
N GLY A 359 -5.52 -12.56 9.78
CA GLY A 359 -5.22 -12.08 11.12
C GLY A 359 -5.72 -13.01 12.22
N PRO A 360 -7.01 -13.40 12.24
CA PRO A 360 -7.55 -14.34 13.19
C PRO A 360 -6.83 -15.69 13.19
N ARG A 361 -6.47 -16.20 12.01
CA ARG A 361 -5.73 -17.47 11.84
C ARG A 361 -4.30 -17.36 12.37
N LEU A 362 -3.61 -16.26 12.09
CA LEU A 362 -2.26 -16.01 12.60
C LEU A 362 -2.26 -15.86 14.12
N ASN A 363 -3.20 -15.12 14.68
CA ASN A 363 -3.37 -15.00 16.13
C ASN A 363 -3.59 -16.36 16.78
N GLY A 364 -4.55 -17.15 16.28
CA GLY A 364 -4.81 -18.50 16.74
C GLY A 364 -3.59 -19.41 16.64
N LEU A 365 -2.85 -19.37 15.52
CA LEU A 365 -1.61 -20.13 15.33
C LEU A 365 -0.57 -19.80 16.42
N ILE A 366 -0.31 -18.52 16.69
CA ILE A 366 0.69 -18.11 17.72
C ILE A 366 0.27 -18.64 19.10
N LYS A 367 -1.00 -18.53 19.44
CA LYS A 367 -1.53 -19.02 20.73
C LYS A 367 -1.45 -20.54 20.84
N ARG A 368 -1.77 -21.28 19.77
CA ARG A 368 -1.61 -22.75 19.74
C ARG A 368 -0.15 -23.16 19.89
N LEU A 369 0.78 -22.50 19.20
CA LEU A 369 2.22 -22.77 19.34
C LEU A 369 2.68 -22.62 20.79
N LYS A 370 2.32 -21.52 21.45
CA LYS A 370 2.71 -21.25 22.85
C LYS A 370 2.11 -22.23 23.84
N SER A 371 0.88 -22.68 23.60
CA SER A 371 0.21 -23.64 24.47
C SER A 371 0.77 -25.07 24.32
N LEU A 372 1.03 -25.49 23.07
CA LEU A 372 1.44 -26.86 22.78
C LEU A 372 2.94 -27.12 22.97
N PHE A 373 3.77 -26.08 22.93
CA PHE A 373 5.23 -26.18 23.07
C PHE A 373 5.76 -25.21 24.13
N LYS A 374 5.99 -25.71 25.34
CA LYS A 374 6.34 -24.86 26.51
C LYS A 374 7.68 -24.16 26.40
N ASP A 375 8.69 -24.80 25.79
CA ASP A 375 10.08 -24.31 25.73
C ASP A 375 10.46 -23.73 24.37
N ILE A 376 9.48 -23.26 23.61
CA ILE A 376 9.69 -22.68 22.30
C ILE A 376 10.09 -21.19 22.39
N GLN A 377 11.10 -20.81 21.62
CA GLN A 377 11.38 -19.40 21.36
C GLN A 377 10.59 -18.91 20.15
N ILE A 378 9.77 -17.86 20.31
CA ILE A 378 9.04 -17.24 19.22
C ILE A 378 9.62 -15.85 18.92
N ILE A 379 9.93 -15.59 17.66
CA ILE A 379 10.46 -14.31 17.18
C ILE A 379 9.49 -13.75 16.13
N GLY A 380 8.80 -12.67 16.47
CA GLY A 380 7.97 -11.91 15.53
C GLY A 380 8.81 -10.86 14.82
N LEU A 381 8.76 -10.82 13.49
CA LEU A 381 9.41 -9.80 12.69
C LEU A 381 8.33 -8.91 12.05
N SER A 382 8.38 -7.61 12.29
CA SER A 382 7.38 -6.65 11.81
C SER A 382 8.02 -5.48 11.07
N ALA A 383 7.27 -4.91 10.12
CA ALA A 383 7.49 -3.54 9.69
C ALA A 383 7.13 -2.58 10.83
N THR A 384 7.29 -1.27 10.62
CA THR A 384 6.85 -0.24 11.57
C THR A 384 5.34 -0.31 11.75
N VAL A 385 4.89 -0.27 13.01
CA VAL A 385 3.50 -0.30 13.45
C VAL A 385 3.30 0.73 14.56
N GLN A 386 2.08 1.21 14.77
CA GLN A 386 1.82 2.26 15.77
C GLN A 386 1.79 1.74 17.20
N ASN A 387 1.29 0.50 17.41
CA ASN A 387 1.08 -0.10 18.73
C ASN A 387 1.95 -1.34 18.99
N PRO A 388 3.29 -1.27 18.83
CA PRO A 388 4.16 -2.45 18.93
C PRO A 388 4.18 -3.05 20.35
N GLN A 389 4.02 -2.22 21.40
CA GLN A 389 4.01 -2.68 22.78
C GLN A 389 2.77 -3.51 23.12
N GLU A 390 1.62 -3.15 22.54
CA GLU A 390 0.38 -3.93 22.75
C GLU A 390 0.51 -5.32 22.14
N ILE A 391 1.03 -5.41 20.91
CA ILE A 391 1.30 -6.69 20.24
C ILE A 391 2.33 -7.53 21.04
N ALA A 392 3.39 -6.88 21.52
CA ALA A 392 4.40 -7.55 22.33
C ALA A 392 3.80 -8.11 23.62
N ASN A 393 2.94 -7.34 24.30
CA ASN A 393 2.26 -7.76 25.54
C ASN A 393 1.27 -8.91 25.29
N GLU A 394 0.47 -8.83 24.22
CA GLU A 394 -0.49 -9.89 23.85
C GLU A 394 0.20 -11.26 23.71
N PHE A 395 1.36 -11.26 23.07
CA PHE A 395 2.12 -12.49 22.84
C PHE A 395 3.25 -12.71 23.85
N LEU A 396 3.31 -11.99 24.98
CA LEU A 396 4.36 -12.10 25.99
C LEU A 396 5.76 -12.14 25.37
N MET A 397 6.05 -11.15 24.53
CA MET A 397 7.34 -10.96 23.86
C MET A 397 8.02 -9.70 24.39
N LYS A 398 9.36 -9.66 24.40
CA LYS A 398 10.09 -8.41 24.61
C LYS A 398 10.13 -7.62 23.32
N LEU A 399 9.77 -6.34 23.38
CA LEU A 399 9.85 -5.44 22.23
C LEU A 399 11.29 -5.02 21.95
N VAL A 400 11.69 -5.13 20.71
CA VAL A 400 12.93 -4.55 20.15
C VAL A 400 12.53 -3.63 19.01
N GLU A 401 12.55 -2.36 19.27
CA GLU A 401 12.16 -1.34 18.30
C GLU A 401 13.38 -0.61 17.75
N TYR A 402 13.41 -0.44 16.42
CA TYR A 402 14.44 0.32 15.73
C TYR A 402 13.80 1.14 14.61
N ASP A 403 13.44 2.38 14.95
CA ASP A 403 12.72 3.29 14.06
C ASP A 403 13.63 4.15 13.17
N ARG A 404 14.76 3.60 12.74
CA ARG A 404 15.68 4.32 11.86
C ARG A 404 15.75 3.70 10.49
N ARG A 405 15.61 4.54 9.50
CA ARG A 405 15.84 4.10 8.12
C ARG A 405 17.33 4.02 7.83
N PRO A 406 17.77 2.98 7.11
CA PRO A 406 19.16 2.84 6.73
C PRO A 406 19.60 3.84 5.65
N VAL A 407 18.66 4.46 4.94
CA VAL A 407 18.88 5.44 3.86
C VAL A 407 17.87 6.58 4.00
N PRO A 408 18.27 7.85 3.76
CA PRO A 408 17.35 8.98 3.75
C PRO A 408 16.24 8.77 2.72
N LEU A 409 15.07 9.32 2.99
CA LEU A 409 13.91 9.25 2.10
C LEU A 409 13.39 10.65 1.82
N GLU A 410 13.26 11.02 0.56
CA GLU A 410 12.57 12.23 0.13
C GLU A 410 11.16 11.86 -0.35
N ARG A 411 10.14 12.57 0.20
CA ARG A 411 8.75 12.41 -0.22
C ARG A 411 8.32 13.64 -0.99
N HIS A 412 7.75 13.43 -2.16
CA HIS A 412 7.36 14.48 -3.10
C HIS A 412 5.89 14.37 -3.45
N LEU A 413 5.24 15.52 -3.65
CA LEU A 413 3.85 15.64 -4.06
C LEU A 413 3.77 16.45 -5.35
N ILE A 414 3.14 15.89 -6.39
CA ILE A 414 2.99 16.51 -7.71
C ILE A 414 1.54 16.37 -8.16
N PHE A 415 0.86 17.48 -8.37
CA PHE A 415 -0.52 17.49 -8.85
C PHE A 415 -0.58 17.38 -10.37
N ALA A 416 -1.37 16.45 -10.89
CA ALA A 416 -1.60 16.26 -12.32
C ALA A 416 -3.07 16.47 -12.69
N LYS A 417 -3.33 17.03 -13.88
CA LYS A 417 -4.69 17.34 -14.36
C LYS A 417 -5.31 16.19 -15.17
N SER A 418 -4.50 15.24 -15.60
CA SER A 418 -4.94 14.15 -16.46
C SER A 418 -4.00 12.95 -16.43
N GLU A 419 -4.50 11.79 -16.85
CA GLU A 419 -3.68 10.58 -17.02
C GLU A 419 -2.51 10.79 -17.99
N TYR A 420 -2.68 11.64 -19.01
CA TYR A 420 -1.60 11.95 -19.94
C TYR A 420 -0.46 12.69 -19.23
N GLU A 421 -0.79 13.70 -18.44
CA GLU A 421 0.19 14.46 -17.66
C GLU A 421 0.90 13.58 -16.62
N LYS A 422 0.15 12.72 -15.88
CA LYS A 422 0.74 11.71 -15.00
C LYS A 422 1.79 10.87 -15.73
N THR A 423 1.44 10.38 -16.91
CA THR A 423 2.31 9.49 -17.68
C THR A 423 3.56 10.21 -18.19
N ASP A 424 3.45 11.48 -18.57
CA ASP A 424 4.58 12.31 -18.96
C ASP A 424 5.53 12.59 -17.79
N ILE A 425 4.98 12.95 -16.62
CA ILE A 425 5.72 13.14 -15.37
C ILE A 425 6.48 11.86 -14.99
N MET A 426 5.79 10.71 -14.96
CA MET A 426 6.41 9.42 -14.66
C MET A 426 7.56 9.09 -15.63
N THR A 427 7.38 9.41 -16.92
CA THR A 427 8.42 9.21 -17.95
C THR A 427 9.65 10.06 -17.65
N LYS A 428 9.46 11.34 -17.30
CA LYS A 428 10.56 12.25 -16.93
C LYS A 428 11.31 11.77 -15.70
N LEU A 429 10.56 11.40 -14.64
CA LEU A 429 11.13 10.92 -13.36
C LEU A 429 11.90 9.60 -13.55
N ALA A 430 11.29 8.60 -14.19
CA ALA A 430 11.94 7.29 -14.40
C ALA A 430 13.20 7.39 -15.26
N ARG A 431 13.18 8.24 -16.29
CA ARG A 431 14.35 8.49 -17.14
C ARG A 431 15.47 9.20 -16.39
N ALA A 432 15.14 10.19 -15.58
CA ALA A 432 16.12 10.93 -14.79
C ALA A 432 16.73 10.02 -13.71
N GLU A 433 15.92 9.21 -13.04
CA GLU A 433 16.39 8.34 -11.98
C GLU A 433 17.34 7.25 -12.51
N TYR A 434 17.05 6.67 -13.68
CA TYR A 434 17.94 5.66 -14.25
C TYR A 434 19.32 6.21 -14.68
N LYS A 435 19.43 7.53 -14.92
CA LYS A 435 20.71 8.19 -15.19
C LYS A 435 21.53 8.40 -13.91
N ASN A 436 20.90 8.44 -12.74
CA ASN A 436 21.59 8.60 -11.50
C ASN A 436 22.29 7.29 -11.11
N ILE A 437 23.57 7.39 -10.79
CA ILE A 437 24.39 6.26 -10.34
C ILE A 437 24.75 6.51 -8.87
N SER A 438 24.44 5.54 -8.01
CA SER A 438 24.78 5.58 -6.60
C SER A 438 26.32 5.51 -6.41
N LYS A 439 26.81 5.91 -5.24
CA LYS A 439 28.22 5.75 -4.83
C LYS A 439 28.70 4.30 -4.91
N LYS A 440 27.76 3.34 -4.94
CA LYS A 440 28.02 1.89 -5.04
C LYS A 440 28.01 1.37 -6.48
N GLY A 441 27.84 2.24 -7.49
CA GLY A 441 27.90 1.91 -8.90
C GLY A 441 26.59 1.37 -9.50
N PHE A 442 25.45 1.46 -8.79
CA PHE A 442 24.17 0.99 -9.29
C PHE A 442 23.34 2.14 -9.88
N HIS A 443 22.70 1.92 -11.02
CA HIS A 443 21.71 2.84 -11.56
C HIS A 443 20.47 2.90 -10.69
N GLY A 444 19.87 4.08 -10.61
CA GLY A 444 18.58 4.22 -9.94
C GLY A 444 17.46 3.51 -10.73
N GLN A 445 16.61 2.77 -10.03
CA GLN A 445 15.51 2.02 -10.60
C GLN A 445 14.18 2.48 -9.98
N THR A 446 13.10 2.37 -10.75
CA THR A 446 11.79 2.91 -10.38
C THR A 446 10.74 1.81 -10.25
N ILE A 447 9.92 1.87 -9.19
CA ILE A 447 8.67 1.12 -9.06
C ILE A 447 7.51 2.11 -9.20
N ILE A 448 6.55 1.81 -10.07
CA ILE A 448 5.32 2.60 -10.25
C ILE A 448 4.14 1.77 -9.78
N PHE A 449 3.41 2.27 -8.78
CA PHE A 449 2.18 1.67 -8.28
C PHE A 449 0.97 2.26 -9.00
N THR A 450 0.06 1.40 -9.45
CA THR A 450 -1.19 1.77 -10.15
C THR A 450 -2.36 0.89 -9.69
N ASN A 451 -3.57 1.30 -10.01
CA ASN A 451 -4.81 0.72 -9.48
C ASN A 451 -5.29 -0.57 -10.15
N SER A 452 -4.76 -0.96 -11.30
CA SER A 452 -5.27 -2.14 -12.00
C SER A 452 -4.19 -2.88 -12.81
N ARG A 453 -4.35 -4.21 -12.92
CA ARG A 453 -3.46 -5.08 -13.72
C ARG A 453 -3.38 -4.63 -15.17
N ARG A 454 -4.49 -4.18 -15.75
CA ARG A 454 -4.53 -3.65 -17.12
C ARG A 454 -3.69 -2.39 -17.25
N LYS A 455 -3.76 -1.50 -16.28
CA LYS A 455 -3.04 -0.24 -16.29
C LYS A 455 -1.53 -0.46 -16.12
N THR A 456 -1.11 -1.53 -15.43
CA THR A 456 0.33 -1.89 -15.37
C THR A 456 0.90 -2.14 -16.76
N HIS A 457 0.18 -2.86 -17.63
CA HIS A 457 0.60 -3.10 -19.00
C HIS A 457 0.60 -1.83 -19.84
N SER A 458 -0.48 -1.02 -19.78
CA SER A 458 -0.58 0.19 -20.58
C SER A 458 0.51 1.23 -20.26
N ILE A 459 0.85 1.40 -18.98
CA ILE A 459 1.92 2.29 -18.56
C ILE A 459 3.29 1.71 -18.96
N ALA A 460 3.53 0.41 -18.72
CA ALA A 460 4.78 -0.23 -19.13
C ALA A 460 5.03 -0.14 -20.64
N ASP A 461 4.00 -0.37 -21.46
CA ASP A 461 4.05 -0.23 -22.93
C ASP A 461 4.32 1.23 -23.35
N TYR A 462 3.68 2.19 -22.68
CA TYR A 462 3.89 3.62 -22.95
C TYR A 462 5.34 4.04 -22.65
N LEU A 463 5.90 3.58 -21.53
CA LEU A 463 7.30 3.84 -21.15
C LEU A 463 8.27 3.18 -22.13
N THR A 464 7.99 1.93 -22.53
CA THR A 464 8.83 1.17 -23.46
C THR A 464 8.89 1.84 -24.85
N LYS A 465 7.76 2.36 -25.36
CA LYS A 465 7.70 3.15 -26.59
C LYS A 465 8.55 4.44 -26.53
N ARG A 466 8.93 4.88 -25.33
CA ARG A 466 9.78 6.05 -25.07
C ARG A 466 11.20 5.67 -24.65
N ASN A 467 11.64 4.47 -25.00
CA ASN A 467 12.97 3.94 -24.71
C ASN A 467 13.31 3.81 -23.21
N ILE A 468 12.29 3.57 -22.36
CA ILE A 468 12.48 3.18 -20.95
C ILE A 468 12.21 1.69 -20.84
N LYS A 469 13.17 0.90 -20.36
CA LYS A 469 13.03 -0.54 -20.18
C LYS A 469 12.09 -0.83 -19.03
N ALA A 470 10.80 -0.93 -19.32
CA ALA A 470 9.73 -1.12 -18.34
C ALA A 470 9.08 -2.49 -18.49
N ALA A 471 8.60 -3.05 -17.36
CA ALA A 471 7.84 -4.29 -17.33
C ALA A 471 6.62 -4.16 -16.40
N ALA A 472 5.49 -4.76 -16.81
CA ALA A 472 4.31 -4.92 -15.96
C ALA A 472 4.53 -6.10 -15.01
N TYR A 473 4.20 -5.91 -13.72
CA TYR A 473 4.29 -6.96 -12.70
C TYR A 473 3.01 -6.99 -11.86
N HIS A 474 2.35 -8.14 -11.76
CA HIS A 474 1.13 -8.32 -10.96
C HIS A 474 0.85 -9.81 -10.67
N ALA A 475 -0.06 -10.09 -9.73
CA ALA A 475 -0.39 -11.43 -9.27
C ALA A 475 -0.81 -12.39 -10.39
N GLY A 476 -1.54 -11.91 -11.40
CA GLY A 476 -2.03 -12.73 -12.53
C GLY A 476 -0.96 -13.20 -13.53
N LEU A 477 0.30 -12.75 -13.41
CA LEU A 477 1.38 -13.30 -14.25
C LEU A 477 1.79 -14.69 -13.78
N SER A 478 2.20 -15.55 -14.72
CA SER A 478 2.79 -16.85 -14.39
C SER A 478 4.07 -16.71 -13.57
N TYR A 479 4.38 -17.72 -12.76
CA TYR A 479 5.59 -17.71 -11.92
C TYR A 479 6.88 -17.49 -12.73
N SER A 480 6.99 -18.15 -13.87
CA SER A 480 8.13 -18.01 -14.79
C SER A 480 8.35 -16.56 -15.23
N LYS A 481 7.25 -15.87 -15.62
CA LYS A 481 7.32 -14.45 -16.01
C LYS A 481 7.70 -13.56 -14.84
N LYS A 482 7.10 -13.78 -13.65
CA LYS A 482 7.45 -13.05 -12.43
C LYS A 482 8.94 -13.22 -12.13
N SER A 483 9.43 -14.45 -12.04
CA SER A 483 10.84 -14.77 -11.75
C SER A 483 11.81 -14.17 -12.76
N LYS A 484 11.44 -14.14 -14.06
CA LYS A 484 12.25 -13.49 -15.10
C LYS A 484 12.34 -11.98 -14.87
N ILE A 485 11.20 -11.32 -14.61
CA ILE A 485 11.16 -9.87 -14.38
C ILE A 485 11.98 -9.51 -13.12
N GLU A 486 11.85 -10.30 -12.05
CA GLU A 486 12.60 -10.13 -10.81
C GLU A 486 14.12 -10.21 -11.06
N LYS A 487 14.57 -11.24 -11.76
CA LYS A 487 15.98 -11.40 -12.14
C LYS A 487 16.48 -10.28 -13.06
N ASP A 488 15.69 -9.89 -14.06
CA ASP A 488 16.06 -8.85 -15.00
C ASP A 488 16.11 -7.47 -14.32
N PHE A 489 15.26 -7.22 -13.34
CA PHE A 489 15.31 -6.00 -12.54
C PHE A 489 16.51 -5.99 -11.58
N ALA A 490 16.73 -7.08 -10.85
CA ALA A 490 17.90 -7.22 -9.95
C ALA A 490 19.24 -7.07 -10.71
N ASN A 491 19.30 -7.53 -11.98
CA ASN A 491 20.46 -7.40 -12.85
C ASN A 491 20.49 -6.08 -13.64
N GLN A 492 19.63 -5.11 -13.30
CA GLN A 492 19.51 -3.78 -13.95
C GLN A 492 19.22 -3.82 -15.46
N LYS A 493 18.71 -4.93 -16.00
CA LYS A 493 18.24 -5.04 -17.38
C LYS A 493 16.91 -4.30 -17.60
N ILE A 494 16.10 -4.20 -16.56
CA ILE A 494 14.84 -3.43 -16.49
C ILE A 494 15.07 -2.26 -15.55
N SER A 495 14.72 -1.05 -15.99
CA SER A 495 14.85 0.18 -15.19
C SER A 495 13.60 0.50 -14.40
N THR A 496 12.43 0.03 -14.87
CA THR A 496 11.14 0.42 -14.30
C THR A 496 10.19 -0.77 -14.22
N ILE A 497 9.60 -0.99 -13.05
CA ILE A 497 8.49 -1.94 -12.85
C ILE A 497 7.22 -1.15 -12.62
N VAL A 498 6.15 -1.54 -13.32
CA VAL A 498 4.80 -1.02 -13.10
C VAL A 498 3.96 -2.13 -12.47
N THR A 499 3.40 -1.87 -11.29
CA THR A 499 2.76 -2.90 -10.47
C THR A 499 1.48 -2.40 -9.79
N THR A 500 0.70 -3.33 -9.23
CA THR A 500 -0.40 -3.05 -8.31
C THR A 500 0.07 -3.25 -6.85
N ALA A 501 -0.81 -2.98 -5.88
CA ALA A 501 -0.54 -3.21 -4.45
C ALA A 501 -0.01 -4.63 -4.12
N ALA A 502 -0.26 -5.61 -4.98
CA ALA A 502 0.23 -6.98 -4.82
C ALA A 502 1.78 -7.11 -4.66
N LEU A 503 2.53 -6.07 -5.01
CA LEU A 503 3.97 -6.01 -4.77
C LEU A 503 4.33 -5.55 -3.35
N ALA A 504 3.38 -4.97 -2.60
CA ALA A 504 3.65 -4.49 -1.24
C ALA A 504 4.17 -5.62 -0.34
N ALA A 505 3.65 -6.84 -0.51
CA ALA A 505 4.09 -8.02 0.25
C ALA A 505 5.14 -8.84 -0.52
N GLY A 506 6.33 -8.96 0.02
CA GLY A 506 7.16 -10.12 -0.14
C GLY A 506 8.14 -10.25 -1.29
N VAL A 507 8.20 -9.38 -2.29
CA VAL A 507 9.23 -9.44 -3.32
C VAL A 507 10.31 -8.39 -3.08
N ASP A 508 11.57 -8.78 -3.13
CA ASP A 508 12.70 -7.87 -2.90
C ASP A 508 13.16 -7.20 -4.20
N PHE A 509 12.52 -6.07 -4.52
CA PHE A 509 12.97 -5.21 -5.61
C PHE A 509 13.83 -4.05 -5.06
N PRO A 510 15.12 -3.97 -5.42
CA PRO A 510 15.97 -2.87 -5.01
C PRO A 510 15.70 -1.62 -5.87
N ALA A 511 14.73 -0.81 -5.48
CA ALA A 511 14.41 0.44 -6.16
C ALA A 511 14.95 1.66 -5.39
N SER A 512 15.45 2.67 -6.09
CA SER A 512 15.76 3.97 -5.51
C SER A 512 14.55 4.88 -5.47
N GLN A 513 13.60 4.69 -6.40
CA GLN A 513 12.44 5.55 -6.59
C GLN A 513 11.15 4.73 -6.59
N VAL A 514 10.15 5.24 -5.89
CA VAL A 514 8.77 4.73 -5.91
C VAL A 514 7.84 5.86 -6.37
N ILE A 515 6.92 5.55 -7.27
CA ILE A 515 5.92 6.49 -7.79
C ILE A 515 4.53 5.91 -7.56
N PHE A 516 3.66 6.66 -6.92
CA PHE A 516 2.24 6.36 -6.80
C PHE A 516 1.48 7.09 -7.92
N GLU A 517 1.11 6.36 -8.95
CA GLU A 517 0.32 6.88 -10.07
C GLU A 517 -1.15 6.99 -9.70
N ALA A 518 -1.63 6.11 -8.81
CA ALA A 518 -2.96 6.13 -8.25
C ALA A 518 -2.91 5.80 -6.75
N LEU A 519 -3.80 6.39 -5.97
CA LEU A 519 -3.95 6.14 -4.55
C LEU A 519 -5.18 5.29 -4.23
N LEU A 520 -6.06 5.09 -5.22
CA LEU A 520 -7.17 4.16 -5.15
C LEU A 520 -6.70 2.79 -5.62
N MET A 521 -6.72 1.78 -4.73
CA MET A 521 -6.32 0.41 -5.01
C MET A 521 -7.54 -0.50 -5.10
N GLY A 522 -7.95 -0.84 -6.33
CA GLY A 522 -9.23 -1.51 -6.55
C GLY A 522 -10.40 -0.55 -6.31
N ASN A 523 -11.19 -0.81 -5.26
CA ASN A 523 -12.37 -0.01 -4.89
C ASN A 523 -12.20 0.67 -3.51
N LYS A 524 -11.01 0.77 -2.98
CA LYS A 524 -10.73 1.44 -1.70
C LYS A 524 -9.48 2.30 -1.79
N TRP A 525 -9.42 3.33 -0.95
CA TRP A 525 -8.23 4.12 -0.78
C TRP A 525 -7.10 3.28 -0.16
N LEU A 526 -5.88 3.61 -0.51
CA LEU A 526 -4.68 3.05 0.10
C LEU A 526 -4.65 3.41 1.59
N SER A 527 -4.46 2.42 2.47
CA SER A 527 -4.32 2.65 3.91
C SER A 527 -2.90 3.16 4.26
N ASN A 528 -2.75 3.77 5.44
CA ASN A 528 -1.44 4.25 5.91
C ASN A 528 -0.43 3.11 6.04
N ASN A 529 -0.88 1.91 6.48
CA ASN A 529 -0.05 0.73 6.60
C ASN A 529 0.43 0.22 5.23
N GLU A 530 -0.48 0.10 4.24
CA GLU A 530 -0.13 -0.28 2.87
C GLU A 530 0.83 0.73 2.25
N PHE A 531 0.55 2.03 2.42
CA PHE A 531 1.41 3.12 1.95
C PHE A 531 2.82 3.03 2.54
N SER A 532 2.94 2.84 3.86
CA SER A 532 4.22 2.69 4.56
C SER A 532 5.03 1.50 4.04
N GLN A 533 4.39 0.36 3.78
CA GLN A 533 5.04 -0.82 3.19
C GLN A 533 5.55 -0.55 1.77
N MET A 534 4.75 0.14 0.95
CA MET A 534 5.10 0.46 -0.43
C MET A 534 6.22 1.49 -0.50
N LEU A 535 6.15 2.57 0.30
CA LEU A 535 7.22 3.57 0.34
C LEU A 535 8.54 2.98 0.89
N GLY A 536 8.43 1.96 1.75
CA GLY A 536 9.57 1.21 2.26
C GLY A 536 10.39 0.50 1.18
N ARG A 537 9.87 0.36 -0.04
CA ARG A 537 10.60 -0.17 -1.20
C ARG A 537 11.61 0.82 -1.77
N ALA A 538 11.47 2.12 -1.47
CA ALA A 538 12.41 3.15 -1.92
C ALA A 538 13.66 3.21 -1.03
N GLY A 539 14.83 3.08 -1.65
CA GLY A 539 16.12 3.18 -0.96
C GLY A 539 16.55 1.89 -0.27
N ARG A 540 17.54 1.21 -0.84
CA ARG A 540 18.18 0.02 -0.25
C ARG A 540 19.62 0.34 0.14
N PRO A 541 20.03 0.07 1.39
CA PRO A 541 21.38 0.45 1.86
C PRO A 541 22.51 -0.19 1.08
N THR A 542 22.29 -1.34 0.46
CA THR A 542 23.29 -2.06 -0.36
C THR A 542 23.42 -1.52 -1.77
N TYR A 543 22.45 -0.76 -2.27
CA TYR A 543 22.38 -0.30 -3.67
C TYR A 543 22.33 1.21 -3.82
N HIS A 544 21.65 1.93 -2.91
CA HIS A 544 21.28 3.32 -3.09
C HIS A 544 21.75 4.20 -1.93
N ASP A 545 21.98 5.48 -2.22
CA ASP A 545 22.38 6.49 -1.23
C ASP A 545 21.16 7.22 -0.65
N ILE A 546 20.07 7.30 -1.42
CA ILE A 546 18.82 7.98 -1.06
C ILE A 546 17.62 7.24 -1.67
N GLY A 547 16.49 7.26 -0.99
CA GLY A 547 15.20 6.83 -1.52
C GLY A 547 14.35 8.03 -1.89
N LYS A 548 13.56 7.92 -2.97
CA LYS A 548 12.62 8.96 -3.41
C LYS A 548 11.24 8.38 -3.59
N VAL A 549 10.24 9.08 -3.11
CA VAL A 549 8.82 8.70 -3.25
C VAL A 549 8.04 9.86 -3.84
N TYR A 550 7.28 9.60 -4.89
CA TYR A 550 6.44 10.58 -5.57
C TYR A 550 4.98 10.15 -5.51
N LEU A 551 4.12 11.00 -4.99
CA LEU A 551 2.67 10.87 -5.13
C LEU A 551 2.21 11.80 -6.25
N ILE A 552 1.47 11.26 -7.22
CA ILE A 552 0.98 12.02 -8.39
C ILE A 552 -0.56 11.93 -8.42
N PRO A 553 -1.28 12.58 -7.47
CA PRO A 553 -2.72 12.59 -7.48
C PRO A 553 -3.28 13.36 -8.69
N GLU A 554 -4.42 12.90 -9.19
CA GLU A 554 -5.18 13.59 -10.23
C GLU A 554 -6.15 14.59 -9.60
N VAL A 555 -6.04 15.85 -10.02
CA VAL A 555 -6.87 16.93 -9.49
C VAL A 555 -8.33 16.69 -9.81
N GLY A 556 -9.18 16.78 -8.80
CA GLY A 556 -10.64 16.65 -8.92
C GLY A 556 -11.15 15.22 -9.14
N ARG A 557 -10.28 14.21 -9.14
CA ARG A 557 -10.69 12.80 -9.17
C ARG A 557 -11.27 12.41 -7.83
N LYS A 558 -12.57 12.09 -7.82
CA LYS A 558 -13.32 11.70 -6.62
C LYS A 558 -13.57 10.21 -6.55
N TYR A 559 -13.60 9.72 -5.31
CA TYR A 559 -14.15 8.42 -4.96
C TYR A 559 -14.92 8.56 -3.64
N GLY A 560 -16.25 8.42 -3.70
CA GLY A 560 -17.12 8.86 -2.61
C GLY A 560 -17.08 10.37 -2.45
N GLU A 561 -16.92 10.83 -1.23
CA GLU A 561 -16.80 12.26 -0.89
C GLU A 561 -15.36 12.81 -0.96
N GLU A 562 -14.38 11.92 -1.01
CA GLU A 562 -12.96 12.27 -0.98
C GLU A 562 -12.36 12.41 -2.38
N THR A 563 -11.35 13.28 -2.48
CA THR A 563 -10.57 13.46 -3.70
C THR A 563 -9.17 12.85 -3.56
N GLU A 564 -8.55 12.49 -4.70
CA GLU A 564 -7.23 11.85 -4.70
C GLU A 564 -6.14 12.76 -4.11
N ASP A 565 -6.27 14.08 -4.27
CA ASP A 565 -5.35 15.06 -3.68
C ASP A 565 -5.51 15.17 -2.15
N MET A 566 -6.71 15.06 -1.60
CA MET A 566 -6.92 14.97 -0.14
C MET A 566 -6.25 13.73 0.43
N GLN A 567 -6.48 12.58 -0.21
CA GLN A 567 -5.87 11.33 0.21
C GLN A 567 -4.34 11.37 0.12
N ALA A 568 -3.77 12.03 -0.90
CA ALA A 568 -2.33 12.19 -1.02
C ALA A 568 -1.71 12.95 0.16
N VAL A 569 -2.35 14.07 0.55
CA VAL A 569 -1.90 14.86 1.71
C VAL A 569 -2.07 14.06 3.00
N SER A 570 -3.23 13.41 3.18
CA SER A 570 -3.48 12.58 4.36
C SER A 570 -2.42 11.49 4.54
N LEU A 571 -2.07 10.74 3.48
CA LEU A 571 -1.03 9.71 3.52
C LEU A 571 0.37 10.25 3.83
N LEU A 572 0.66 11.50 3.46
CA LEU A 572 1.95 12.13 3.75
C LEU A 572 2.02 12.70 5.17
N GLU A 573 0.91 13.13 5.75
CA GLU A 573 0.84 13.75 7.08
C GLU A 573 0.55 12.71 8.19
N SER A 574 -0.10 11.58 7.85
CA SER A 574 -0.50 10.57 8.83
C SER A 574 0.63 9.60 9.17
N ASP A 575 0.61 9.14 10.40
CA ASP A 575 1.42 8.00 10.84
C ASP A 575 0.77 6.68 10.40
N VAL A 576 1.48 5.56 10.58
CA VAL A 576 0.93 4.22 10.39
C VAL A 576 -0.23 3.95 11.33
N ASP A 577 -1.20 3.16 10.89
CA ASP A 577 -2.36 2.81 11.71
C ASP A 577 -2.00 1.72 12.76
N PRO A 578 -2.69 1.69 13.91
CA PRO A 578 -2.53 0.61 14.87
C PRO A 578 -3.05 -0.71 14.29
N ILE A 579 -2.47 -1.81 14.72
CA ILE A 579 -2.81 -3.15 14.28
C ILE A 579 -3.68 -3.83 15.32
N TYR A 580 -4.87 -4.27 14.92
CA TYR A 580 -5.79 -5.05 15.75
C TYR A 580 -6.31 -6.25 14.99
N VAL A 581 -6.37 -7.38 15.66
CA VAL A 581 -6.98 -8.58 15.07
C VAL A 581 -8.49 -8.38 15.09
N GLN A 582 -9.09 -8.36 13.90
CA GLN A 582 -10.53 -8.25 13.74
C GLN A 582 -11.10 -9.65 13.46
N TYR A 583 -12.07 -10.08 14.28
CA TYR A 583 -12.80 -11.33 14.10
C TYR A 583 -14.17 -11.03 13.52
N ASP A 584 -14.60 -11.83 12.56
CA ASP A 584 -16.01 -11.98 12.24
C ASP A 584 -16.60 -13.21 12.93
N GLU A 585 -17.90 -13.46 12.80
CA GLU A 585 -18.57 -14.61 13.43
C GLU A 585 -18.01 -15.96 12.94
N ASP A 586 -17.74 -16.07 11.64
CA ASP A 586 -17.19 -17.30 11.05
C ASP A 586 -15.75 -17.56 11.53
N ASP A 587 -14.96 -16.49 11.79
CA ASP A 587 -13.62 -16.59 12.37
C ASP A 587 -13.67 -17.11 13.81
N VAL A 588 -14.63 -16.65 14.63
CA VAL A 588 -14.79 -17.15 16.01
C VAL A 588 -15.09 -18.63 16.00
N LEU A 589 -16.02 -19.08 15.16
CA LEU A 589 -16.36 -20.49 14.99
C LEU A 589 -15.16 -21.32 14.53
N GLU A 590 -14.42 -20.83 13.53
CA GLU A 590 -13.22 -21.51 13.00
C GLU A 590 -12.14 -21.66 14.06
N GLN A 591 -11.85 -20.59 14.83
CA GLN A 591 -10.77 -20.62 15.81
C GLN A 591 -11.14 -21.45 17.05
N CYS A 592 -12.37 -21.43 17.54
CA CYS A 592 -12.84 -22.31 18.61
C CYS A 592 -12.70 -23.78 18.19
N LEU A 593 -13.14 -24.13 16.99
CA LEU A 593 -12.99 -25.49 16.47
C LEU A 593 -11.51 -25.88 16.30
N ALA A 594 -10.65 -24.97 15.83
CA ALA A 594 -9.23 -25.20 15.65
C ALA A 594 -8.50 -25.47 16.98
N ASP A 595 -8.86 -24.75 18.03
CA ASP A 595 -8.28 -24.91 19.38
C ASP A 595 -8.65 -26.25 20.00
N ILE A 596 -9.88 -26.69 19.83
CA ILE A 596 -10.32 -28.03 20.27
C ILE A 596 -9.65 -29.13 19.43
N CYS A 597 -9.56 -28.97 18.12
CA CYS A 597 -8.95 -29.96 17.22
C CYS A 597 -7.45 -30.11 17.44
N SER A 598 -6.75 -29.05 17.78
CA SER A 598 -5.31 -29.06 18.05
C SER A 598 -4.94 -29.61 19.43
N GLY A 599 -5.91 -29.74 20.34
CA GLY A 599 -5.69 -30.12 21.73
C GLY A 599 -5.14 -28.98 22.58
N ARG A 600 -5.29 -27.73 22.15
CA ARG A 600 -5.00 -26.56 22.99
C ARG A 600 -6.00 -26.43 24.14
N VAL A 601 -7.24 -26.82 23.90
CA VAL A 601 -8.39 -26.70 24.80
C VAL A 601 -9.05 -28.05 24.93
N HIS A 602 -9.33 -28.45 26.18
CA HIS A 602 -9.95 -29.73 26.51
C HIS A 602 -11.25 -29.58 27.30
N THR A 603 -11.56 -28.39 27.85
CA THR A 603 -12.79 -28.13 28.57
C THR A 603 -13.45 -26.84 28.09
N PHE A 604 -14.74 -26.67 28.39
CA PHE A 604 -15.44 -25.43 28.02
C PHE A 604 -14.88 -24.22 28.79
N GLU A 605 -14.51 -24.43 30.07
CA GLU A 605 -13.87 -23.37 30.88
C GLU A 605 -12.53 -22.91 30.26
N GLU A 606 -11.69 -23.84 29.79
CA GLU A 606 -10.47 -23.52 29.09
C GLU A 606 -10.75 -22.72 27.79
N LEU A 607 -11.83 -23.08 27.09
CA LEU A 607 -12.24 -22.36 25.87
C LEU A 607 -12.66 -20.91 26.19
N GLN A 608 -13.50 -20.72 27.22
CA GLN A 608 -13.88 -19.38 27.67
C GLN A 608 -12.66 -18.55 28.11
N ASN A 609 -11.77 -19.14 28.89
CA ASN A 609 -10.55 -18.46 29.36
C ASN A 609 -9.60 -18.08 28.23
N ALA A 610 -9.54 -18.88 27.15
CA ALA A 610 -8.70 -18.62 25.98
C ALA A 610 -9.09 -17.34 25.24
N TYR A 611 -10.33 -16.89 25.35
CA TYR A 611 -10.89 -15.73 24.65
C TYR A 611 -11.42 -14.63 25.56
N LYS A 612 -11.25 -14.74 26.88
CA LYS A 612 -11.80 -13.81 27.88
C LYS A 612 -11.50 -12.33 27.65
N ASN A 613 -10.35 -12.03 27.04
CA ASN A 613 -9.88 -10.66 26.83
C ASN A 613 -10.13 -10.15 25.41
N PHE A 614 -10.94 -10.85 24.63
CA PHE A 614 -11.26 -10.45 23.25
C PHE A 614 -12.65 -9.83 23.18
N ASP A 615 -12.75 -8.76 22.42
CA ASP A 615 -14.04 -8.22 21.98
C ASP A 615 -14.45 -9.00 20.71
N LEU A 616 -15.32 -9.99 20.91
CA LEU A 616 -15.73 -10.91 19.84
C LEU A 616 -17.15 -10.57 19.36
N PRO A 617 -17.41 -10.65 18.04
CA PRO A 617 -18.75 -10.42 17.48
C PRO A 617 -19.75 -11.53 17.84
N LEU A 618 -19.26 -12.70 18.24
CA LEU A 618 -20.04 -13.84 18.68
C LEU A 618 -19.53 -14.34 20.02
N GLY A 619 -20.41 -14.51 21.02
CA GLY A 619 -20.06 -15.04 22.34
C GLY A 619 -19.51 -16.48 22.26
N ILE A 620 -18.54 -16.81 23.10
CA ILE A 620 -17.90 -18.15 23.10
C ILE A 620 -18.90 -19.27 23.43
N GLU A 621 -19.89 -19.01 24.28
CA GLU A 621 -20.96 -19.95 24.58
C GLU A 621 -21.81 -20.23 23.35
N GLU A 622 -22.24 -19.17 22.65
CA GLU A 622 -23.02 -19.29 21.42
C GLU A 622 -22.19 -19.96 20.31
N ALA A 623 -20.92 -19.60 20.17
CA ALA A 623 -20.01 -20.24 19.20
C ALA A 623 -19.85 -21.74 19.50
N TYR A 624 -19.73 -22.13 20.79
CA TYR A 624 -19.66 -23.52 21.20
C TYR A 624 -20.94 -24.27 20.85
N ASP A 625 -22.10 -23.70 21.16
CA ASP A 625 -23.40 -24.32 20.83
C ASP A 625 -23.56 -24.57 19.34
N VAL A 626 -23.19 -23.57 18.51
CA VAL A 626 -23.25 -23.70 17.04
C VAL A 626 -22.35 -24.83 16.53
N ILE A 627 -21.10 -24.94 16.97
CA ILE A 627 -20.18 -26.00 16.53
C ILE A 627 -20.55 -27.38 17.11
N HIS A 628 -21.14 -27.43 18.29
CA HIS A 628 -21.63 -28.65 18.93
C HIS A 628 -22.88 -29.20 18.21
N ASP A 629 -23.86 -28.34 17.95
CA ASP A 629 -25.12 -28.71 17.26
C ASP A 629 -24.88 -29.13 15.81
N ALA A 630 -23.89 -28.49 15.15
CA ALA A 630 -23.42 -28.92 13.85
C ALA A 630 -22.71 -30.29 13.87
N GLY A 631 -22.44 -30.86 15.06
CA GLY A 631 -21.76 -32.13 15.24
C GLY A 631 -20.26 -32.10 14.93
N LEU A 632 -19.63 -30.93 15.02
CA LEU A 632 -18.19 -30.77 14.84
C LEU A 632 -17.39 -31.16 16.08
N VAL A 633 -17.99 -30.94 17.25
CA VAL A 633 -17.41 -31.22 18.56
C VAL A 633 -18.35 -32.17 19.34
N LYS A 634 -17.82 -32.93 20.24
CA LYS A 634 -18.53 -33.75 21.22
C LYS A 634 -17.95 -33.51 22.61
N GLU A 635 -18.83 -33.56 23.59
CA GLU A 635 -18.47 -33.52 25.00
C GLU A 635 -18.68 -34.89 25.62
N LYS A 636 -17.73 -35.32 26.44
CA LYS A 636 -17.84 -36.52 27.27
C LYS A 636 -17.09 -36.29 28.58
N ASP A 637 -17.75 -36.50 29.70
CA ASP A 637 -17.18 -36.29 31.03
C ASP A 637 -16.55 -34.91 31.21
N SER A 638 -17.27 -33.86 30.75
CA SER A 638 -16.82 -32.44 30.71
C SER A 638 -15.57 -32.20 29.87
N LYS A 639 -15.14 -33.16 29.04
CA LYS A 639 -14.02 -33.01 28.12
C LYS A 639 -14.50 -32.83 26.69
N LEU A 640 -14.01 -31.78 26.10
CA LEU A 640 -14.27 -31.46 24.70
C LEU A 640 -13.33 -32.27 23.77
N SER A 641 -13.87 -32.76 22.70
CA SER A 641 -13.07 -33.39 21.64
C SER A 641 -13.70 -33.20 20.27
N SER A 642 -12.89 -33.05 19.26
CA SER A 642 -13.37 -32.93 17.88
C SER A 642 -13.90 -34.26 17.35
N THR A 643 -14.97 -34.21 16.57
CA THR A 643 -15.43 -35.37 15.78
C THR A 643 -14.55 -35.54 14.53
N ASN A 644 -14.67 -36.66 13.81
CA ASN A 644 -14.00 -36.81 12.52
C ASN A 644 -14.46 -35.75 11.51
N TYR A 645 -15.73 -35.33 11.61
CA TYR A 645 -16.27 -34.26 10.79
C TYR A 645 -15.66 -32.92 11.19
N GLY A 646 -15.64 -32.57 12.48
CA GLY A 646 -15.02 -31.34 12.96
C GLY A 646 -13.54 -31.25 12.59
N LYS A 647 -12.81 -32.37 12.73
CA LYS A 647 -11.40 -32.41 12.31
C LYS A 647 -11.24 -32.17 10.79
N ALA A 648 -12.12 -32.77 9.96
CA ALA A 648 -12.07 -32.57 8.51
C ALA A 648 -12.34 -31.10 8.12
N VAL A 649 -13.29 -30.43 8.79
CA VAL A 649 -13.59 -29.01 8.58
C VAL A 649 -12.43 -28.13 9.02
N SER A 650 -11.95 -28.30 10.24
CA SER A 650 -10.86 -27.49 10.82
C SER A 650 -9.58 -27.51 9.98
N VAL A 651 -9.09 -28.70 9.58
CA VAL A 651 -7.88 -28.82 8.76
C VAL A 651 -8.07 -28.36 7.31
N SER A 652 -9.31 -28.13 6.88
CA SER A 652 -9.62 -27.59 5.56
C SER A 652 -9.78 -26.07 5.56
N PHE A 653 -9.70 -25.41 6.72
CA PHE A 653 -9.91 -23.96 6.88
C PHE A 653 -11.25 -23.50 6.26
N MET A 654 -12.28 -24.29 6.42
CA MET A 654 -13.57 -24.11 5.76
C MET A 654 -14.57 -23.50 6.75
N ASP A 655 -15.32 -22.50 6.29
CA ASP A 655 -16.44 -21.97 7.04
C ASP A 655 -17.56 -23.02 7.23
N LEU A 656 -18.38 -22.82 8.26
CA LEU A 656 -19.42 -23.76 8.64
C LEU A 656 -20.49 -23.91 7.54
N LYS A 657 -20.86 -22.83 6.87
CA LYS A 657 -21.90 -22.83 5.81
C LYS A 657 -21.48 -23.71 4.64
N ALA A 658 -20.23 -23.55 4.19
CA ALA A 658 -19.68 -24.39 3.12
C ALA A 658 -19.54 -25.86 3.56
N ALA A 659 -19.09 -26.11 4.79
CA ALA A 659 -19.00 -27.47 5.34
C ALA A 659 -20.35 -28.17 5.39
N GLU A 660 -21.41 -27.47 5.86
CA GLU A 660 -22.77 -27.96 5.91
C GLU A 660 -23.37 -28.18 4.50
N TYR A 661 -23.04 -27.30 3.56
CA TYR A 661 -23.45 -27.50 2.17
C TYR A 661 -22.85 -28.79 1.58
N ILE A 662 -21.56 -29.05 1.84
CA ILE A 662 -20.90 -30.30 1.45
C ILE A 662 -21.59 -31.49 2.14
N ARG A 663 -21.78 -31.46 3.48
CA ARG A 663 -22.41 -32.51 4.25
C ARG A 663 -23.78 -32.86 3.72
N LYS A 664 -24.63 -31.86 3.45
CA LYS A 664 -25.96 -32.07 2.86
C LYS A 664 -25.91 -32.69 1.46
N SER A 665 -24.96 -32.25 0.65
CA SER A 665 -24.77 -32.70 -0.74
C SER A 665 -24.31 -34.15 -0.84
N ILE A 666 -23.40 -34.60 0.07
CA ILE A 666 -22.86 -35.97 0.04
C ILE A 666 -23.67 -37.00 0.82
N ASN A 667 -24.67 -36.56 1.63
CA ASN A 667 -25.45 -37.48 2.48
C ASN A 667 -26.58 -38.16 1.67
N PRO A 668 -26.57 -39.49 1.48
CA PRO A 668 -27.56 -40.19 0.72
C PRO A 668 -28.98 -40.24 1.36
N LYS A 669 -29.10 -39.94 2.67
CA LYS A 669 -30.39 -39.94 3.39
C LYS A 669 -31.32 -38.78 2.97
N ASN A 670 -30.79 -37.70 2.44
CA ASN A 670 -31.56 -36.54 2.01
C ASN A 670 -32.05 -36.65 0.55
N GLN A 671 -31.76 -37.73 -0.16
CA GLN A 671 -32.22 -37.95 -1.52
C GLN A 671 -33.48 -38.81 -1.49
N THR A 672 -34.63 -38.21 -1.86
CA THR A 672 -35.87 -38.96 -2.05
C THR A 672 -35.65 -40.14 -2.98
N LYS A 673 -36.25 -41.32 -2.67
CA LYS A 673 -36.05 -42.62 -3.35
C LYS A 673 -36.16 -42.61 -4.89
N LYS A 674 -36.67 -41.51 -5.47
CA LYS A 674 -36.90 -41.36 -6.93
C LYS A 674 -35.76 -40.71 -7.73
N LYS A 675 -34.74 -40.09 -7.10
CA LYS A 675 -33.59 -39.49 -7.79
C LYS A 675 -32.29 -39.70 -7.01
N ARG A 676 -31.72 -40.89 -7.08
CA ARG A 676 -30.29 -41.10 -6.77
C ARG A 676 -29.46 -40.40 -7.85
N LYS A 677 -29.42 -39.07 -7.80
CA LYS A 677 -28.47 -38.32 -8.63
C LYS A 677 -27.06 -38.65 -8.15
N HIS A 678 -26.20 -39.02 -9.07
CA HIS A 678 -24.78 -39.16 -8.78
C HIS A 678 -24.27 -37.84 -8.23
N VAL A 679 -23.67 -37.84 -7.05
CA VAL A 679 -23.03 -36.64 -6.44
C VAL A 679 -21.77 -36.39 -7.24
N ASP A 680 -21.71 -35.26 -7.94
CA ASP A 680 -20.50 -34.83 -8.64
C ASP A 680 -19.73 -33.84 -7.75
N PRO A 681 -18.55 -34.23 -7.23
CA PRO A 681 -17.73 -33.35 -6.41
C PRO A 681 -17.29 -32.08 -7.13
N LEU A 682 -17.15 -32.10 -8.45
CA LEU A 682 -16.82 -30.91 -9.25
C LEU A 682 -17.94 -29.88 -9.21
N GLU A 683 -19.19 -30.31 -9.28
CA GLU A 683 -20.34 -29.41 -9.16
C GLU A 683 -20.42 -28.75 -7.79
N ILE A 684 -20.08 -29.48 -6.72
CA ILE A 684 -20.00 -28.92 -5.38
C ILE A 684 -18.86 -27.89 -5.31
N ALA A 685 -17.68 -28.23 -5.84
CA ALA A 685 -16.52 -27.33 -5.82
C ALA A 685 -16.78 -26.05 -6.63
N VAL A 686 -17.37 -26.16 -7.83
CA VAL A 686 -17.70 -24.99 -8.66
C VAL A 686 -18.73 -24.08 -8.02
N LYS A 687 -19.71 -24.62 -7.28
CA LYS A 687 -20.71 -23.80 -6.58
C LYS A 687 -20.15 -23.09 -5.36
N LEU A 688 -19.18 -23.70 -4.66
CA LEU A 688 -18.53 -23.09 -3.49
C LEU A 688 -17.48 -22.06 -3.87
N ASP A 689 -16.78 -22.27 -4.99
CA ASP A 689 -15.68 -21.45 -5.42
C ASP A 689 -15.67 -21.31 -6.96
N PRO A 690 -16.60 -20.52 -7.54
CA PRO A 690 -16.63 -20.28 -8.97
C PRO A 690 -15.50 -19.34 -9.42
N PHE A 691 -15.07 -19.47 -10.68
CA PHE A 691 -14.00 -18.65 -11.24
C PHE A 691 -14.43 -17.20 -11.49
N GLU A 692 -13.82 -16.23 -10.82
CA GLU A 692 -14.21 -14.83 -10.85
C GLU A 692 -13.30 -13.93 -11.72
N ASN A 693 -12.05 -14.34 -11.93
CA ASN A 693 -11.01 -13.49 -12.57
C ASN A 693 -11.12 -13.51 -14.11
N ALA A 694 -12.31 -13.18 -14.62
CA ALA A 694 -12.59 -13.08 -16.05
C ALA A 694 -12.91 -11.63 -16.47
N TYR A 695 -12.38 -11.21 -17.60
CA TYR A 695 -12.50 -9.87 -18.14
C TYR A 695 -12.88 -9.92 -19.62
N MET A 696 -13.59 -8.92 -20.10
CA MET A 696 -13.72 -8.73 -21.54
C MET A 696 -12.37 -8.39 -22.17
N SER A 697 -12.11 -8.89 -23.39
CA SER A 697 -10.93 -8.48 -24.14
C SER A 697 -10.92 -6.97 -24.37
N ASN A 698 -9.73 -6.40 -24.48
CA ASN A 698 -9.57 -4.97 -24.79
C ASN A 698 -10.29 -4.56 -26.08
N ARG A 699 -10.31 -5.46 -27.07
CA ARG A 699 -10.97 -5.24 -28.37
C ARG A 699 -12.47 -5.15 -28.17
N LEU A 700 -13.07 -6.15 -27.52
CA LEU A 700 -14.52 -6.20 -27.27
C LEU A 700 -14.96 -5.03 -26.40
N ASN A 701 -14.28 -4.77 -25.28
CA ASN A 701 -14.62 -3.67 -24.36
C ASN A 701 -14.61 -2.29 -25.06
N ARG A 702 -13.57 -2.00 -25.83
CA ARG A 702 -13.49 -0.72 -26.58
C ARG A 702 -14.57 -0.59 -27.64
N ARG A 703 -14.90 -1.66 -28.37
CA ARG A 703 -15.93 -1.62 -29.42
C ARG A 703 -17.30 -1.45 -28.83
N LEU A 704 -17.63 -2.19 -27.77
CA LEU A 704 -18.89 -2.03 -27.03
C LEU A 704 -19.02 -0.62 -26.41
N GLY A 705 -17.96 -0.15 -25.74
CA GLY A 705 -17.98 1.20 -25.15
C GLY A 705 -18.21 2.30 -26.17
N LYS A 706 -17.58 2.20 -27.37
CA LYS A 706 -17.84 3.13 -28.49
C LYS A 706 -19.24 2.99 -29.07
N ALA A 707 -19.74 1.78 -29.25
CA ALA A 707 -21.06 1.52 -29.82
C ALA A 707 -22.20 2.02 -28.94
N LEU A 708 -21.98 2.02 -27.64
CA LEU A 708 -22.95 2.45 -26.61
C LEU A 708 -22.69 3.86 -26.06
N ASN A 709 -21.55 4.46 -26.42
CA ASN A 709 -21.08 5.76 -25.90
C ASN A 709 -20.98 5.80 -24.36
N ILE A 710 -20.46 4.70 -23.76
CA ILE A 710 -20.29 4.58 -22.32
C ILE A 710 -18.88 4.09 -21.97
N ASN A 711 -18.47 4.36 -20.72
CA ASN A 711 -17.26 3.79 -20.15
C ASN A 711 -17.64 2.45 -19.46
N LEU A 712 -17.38 1.34 -20.15
CA LEU A 712 -17.79 0.01 -19.72
C LEU A 712 -16.72 -0.64 -18.84
N SER A 713 -17.15 -1.25 -17.73
CA SER A 713 -16.27 -2.09 -16.91
C SER A 713 -15.71 -3.25 -17.75
N ALA A 714 -14.43 -3.54 -17.57
CA ALA A 714 -13.82 -4.71 -18.19
C ALA A 714 -14.12 -6.03 -17.44
N ARG A 715 -14.59 -5.97 -16.19
CA ARG A 715 -14.94 -7.16 -15.39
C ARG A 715 -16.15 -7.86 -16.01
N LEU A 716 -15.99 -9.16 -16.31
CA LEU A 716 -17.02 -9.91 -17.02
C LEU A 716 -18.31 -10.06 -16.22
N PHE A 717 -18.19 -10.27 -14.92
CA PHE A 717 -19.31 -10.53 -14.00
C PHE A 717 -19.79 -9.27 -13.25
N ALA A 718 -19.46 -8.07 -13.73
CA ALA A 718 -20.09 -6.85 -13.21
C ALA A 718 -21.52 -6.75 -13.79
N ASP A 719 -22.50 -6.36 -12.98
CA ASP A 719 -23.91 -6.31 -13.35
C ASP A 719 -24.15 -5.51 -14.65
N SER A 720 -23.56 -4.32 -14.75
CA SER A 720 -23.62 -3.48 -15.95
C SER A 720 -23.02 -4.17 -17.19
N THR A 721 -22.04 -5.03 -17.02
CA THR A 721 -21.42 -5.79 -18.09
C THR A 721 -22.32 -6.96 -18.50
N LEU A 722 -22.86 -7.70 -17.54
CA LEU A 722 -23.76 -8.83 -17.80
C LEU A 722 -25.03 -8.39 -18.54
N ASP A 723 -25.60 -7.27 -18.13
CA ASP A 723 -26.76 -6.67 -18.79
C ASP A 723 -26.48 -6.39 -20.28
N ILE A 724 -25.39 -5.69 -20.57
CA ILE A 724 -24.99 -5.36 -21.94
C ILE A 724 -24.67 -6.61 -22.77
N LEU A 725 -23.98 -7.59 -22.18
CA LEU A 725 -23.63 -8.83 -22.89
C LEU A 725 -24.86 -9.70 -23.18
N SER A 726 -25.91 -9.64 -22.37
CA SER A 726 -27.17 -10.35 -22.57
C SER A 726 -28.07 -9.70 -23.61
N SER A 727 -27.90 -8.41 -23.88
CA SER A 727 -28.71 -7.64 -24.82
C SER A 727 -28.38 -7.99 -26.28
N GLY A 728 -29.38 -8.32 -27.07
CA GLY A 728 -29.26 -8.54 -28.52
C GLY A 728 -29.00 -7.28 -29.34
N GLU A 729 -29.33 -6.09 -28.81
CA GLU A 729 -29.23 -4.81 -29.51
C GLU A 729 -27.80 -4.40 -29.83
N THR A 730 -26.84 -4.87 -29.04
CA THR A 730 -25.41 -4.56 -29.22
C THR A 730 -24.75 -5.34 -30.36
N LEU A 731 -25.31 -6.49 -30.75
CA LEU A 731 -24.76 -7.38 -31.77
C LEU A 731 -24.61 -6.70 -33.14
N SER A 732 -25.63 -6.00 -33.62
CA SER A 732 -25.64 -5.35 -34.93
C SER A 732 -24.58 -4.23 -35.09
N LYS A 733 -24.04 -3.71 -33.98
CA LYS A 733 -23.06 -2.63 -33.96
C LYS A 733 -21.62 -3.12 -33.91
N LEU A 734 -21.39 -4.43 -33.88
CA LEU A 734 -20.05 -5.04 -33.77
C LEU A 734 -19.58 -5.62 -35.11
N GLU A 735 -18.25 -5.78 -35.22
CA GLU A 735 -17.62 -6.50 -36.33
C GLU A 735 -17.99 -8.00 -36.32
N PRO A 736 -18.08 -8.70 -37.46
CA PRO A 736 -18.53 -10.13 -37.53
C PRO A 736 -17.81 -11.06 -36.55
N SER A 737 -16.47 -10.93 -36.43
CA SER A 737 -15.68 -11.77 -35.51
C SER A 737 -15.97 -11.51 -34.03
N LEU A 738 -16.47 -10.35 -33.65
CA LEU A 738 -16.91 -10.01 -32.30
C LEU A 738 -18.35 -10.42 -32.08
N GLN A 739 -19.19 -10.36 -33.11
CA GLN A 739 -20.56 -10.88 -33.10
C GLN A 739 -20.54 -12.40 -32.81
N ASP A 740 -19.73 -13.17 -33.57
CA ASP A 740 -19.57 -14.61 -33.35
C ASP A 740 -19.13 -14.93 -31.91
N ALA A 741 -18.16 -14.19 -31.41
CA ALA A 741 -17.68 -14.40 -30.05
C ALA A 741 -18.77 -14.10 -28.99
N LEU A 742 -19.58 -13.05 -29.20
CA LEU A 742 -20.65 -12.68 -28.27
C LEU A 742 -21.80 -13.68 -28.35
N ILE A 743 -22.19 -14.13 -29.56
CA ILE A 743 -23.19 -15.19 -29.77
C ILE A 743 -22.75 -16.50 -29.08
N ASN A 744 -21.47 -16.90 -29.27
CA ASN A 744 -20.95 -18.09 -28.59
C ASN A 744 -21.01 -17.92 -27.06
N MET A 745 -20.73 -16.71 -26.55
CA MET A 745 -20.80 -16.42 -25.11
C MET A 745 -22.25 -16.52 -24.59
N GLN A 746 -23.22 -15.91 -25.30
CA GLN A 746 -24.64 -15.95 -24.93
C GLN A 746 -25.20 -17.38 -24.97
N VAL A 747 -24.95 -18.11 -26.04
CA VAL A 747 -25.48 -19.48 -26.23
C VAL A 747 -24.85 -20.45 -25.23
N GLU A 748 -23.53 -20.38 -25.00
CA GLU A 748 -22.83 -21.38 -24.20
C GLU A 748 -22.83 -21.07 -22.69
N PHE A 749 -22.97 -19.82 -22.29
CA PHE A 749 -22.88 -19.44 -20.88
C PHE A 749 -24.13 -18.76 -20.32
N MET A 750 -24.96 -18.14 -21.16
CA MET A 750 -26.09 -17.33 -20.70
C MET A 750 -27.45 -17.89 -21.10
N SER A 751 -27.53 -19.16 -21.47
CA SER A 751 -28.78 -19.84 -21.93
C SER A 751 -29.60 -20.51 -20.81
N CYS A 752 -29.30 -20.20 -19.54
CA CYS A 752 -30.04 -20.73 -18.39
C CYS A 752 -31.51 -20.26 -18.35
N LYS A 753 -32.35 -21.01 -17.62
CA LYS A 753 -33.78 -20.69 -17.42
C LYS A 753 -34.07 -20.00 -16.09
N CYS A 754 -33.06 -19.37 -15.47
CA CYS A 754 -33.23 -18.67 -14.21
C CYS A 754 -34.06 -17.40 -14.37
N GLN A 755 -34.88 -17.08 -13.37
CA GLN A 755 -35.67 -15.83 -13.33
C GLN A 755 -34.75 -14.59 -13.25
N ASP A 756 -33.64 -14.68 -12.52
CA ASP A 756 -32.67 -13.58 -12.30
C ASP A 756 -31.64 -13.47 -13.42
N ARG A 757 -31.86 -14.08 -14.58
CA ARG A 757 -30.95 -13.94 -15.72
C ARG A 757 -30.90 -12.49 -16.21
N PRO A 758 -29.71 -11.90 -16.51
CA PRO A 758 -28.38 -12.49 -16.59
C PRO A 758 -27.56 -12.50 -15.26
N PHE A 759 -28.15 -12.05 -14.16
CA PHE A 759 -27.49 -11.82 -12.87
C PHE A 759 -27.36 -13.08 -12.01
N CYS A 760 -27.89 -14.21 -12.46
CA CYS A 760 -27.66 -15.50 -11.81
C CYS A 760 -26.22 -15.98 -12.02
N ASN A 761 -25.69 -16.78 -11.07
CA ASN A 761 -24.32 -17.31 -11.12
C ASN A 761 -24.06 -18.34 -12.24
N CYS A 762 -25.06 -18.65 -13.07
CA CYS A 762 -24.97 -19.71 -14.10
C CYS A 762 -23.84 -19.46 -15.11
N PHE A 763 -23.60 -18.21 -15.50
CA PHE A 763 -22.50 -17.89 -16.41
C PHE A 763 -21.15 -18.22 -15.77
N GLN A 764 -20.96 -17.78 -14.56
CA GLN A 764 -19.72 -17.98 -13.81
C GLN A 764 -19.45 -19.46 -13.55
N GLU A 765 -20.47 -20.22 -13.15
CA GLU A 765 -20.38 -21.66 -12.94
C GLU A 765 -20.06 -22.39 -14.24
N GLU A 766 -20.72 -22.07 -15.37
CA GLU A 766 -20.47 -22.73 -16.64
C GLU A 766 -19.08 -22.41 -17.19
N LEU A 767 -18.60 -21.16 -17.02
CA LEU A 767 -17.21 -20.81 -17.36
C LEU A 767 -16.23 -21.65 -16.54
N SER A 768 -16.49 -21.79 -15.25
CA SER A 768 -15.70 -22.62 -14.32
C SER A 768 -15.64 -24.07 -14.76
N ARG A 769 -16.81 -24.68 -15.11
CA ARG A 769 -16.88 -26.03 -15.67
C ARG A 769 -16.07 -26.17 -16.95
N ARG A 770 -16.09 -25.17 -17.82
CA ARG A 770 -15.33 -25.18 -19.08
C ARG A 770 -13.81 -25.14 -18.82
N ILE A 771 -13.36 -24.33 -17.89
CA ILE A 771 -11.95 -24.29 -17.49
C ILE A 771 -11.52 -25.63 -16.93
N LEU A 772 -12.29 -26.23 -16.00
CA LEU A 772 -12.02 -27.55 -15.43
C LEU A 772 -12.00 -28.63 -16.50
N LYS A 773 -13.00 -28.66 -17.40
CA LYS A 773 -13.03 -29.63 -18.49
C LYS A 773 -11.81 -29.56 -19.41
N GLN A 774 -11.31 -28.33 -19.69
CA GLN A 774 -10.07 -28.18 -20.46
C GLN A 774 -8.86 -28.67 -19.67
N ARG A 775 -8.79 -28.37 -18.37
CA ARG A 775 -7.70 -28.86 -17.51
C ARG A 775 -7.69 -30.36 -17.38
N MET A 776 -8.87 -31.00 -17.25
CA MET A 776 -9.00 -32.46 -17.21
C MET A 776 -8.60 -33.15 -18.53
N LEU A 777 -8.54 -32.39 -19.63
CA LEU A 777 -7.93 -32.81 -20.91
C LEU A 777 -6.42 -32.44 -20.95
N HIS A 778 -5.79 -32.22 -19.81
CA HIS A 778 -4.38 -31.88 -19.63
C HIS A 778 -3.93 -30.59 -20.37
N LYS A 779 -4.84 -29.61 -20.57
CA LYS A 779 -4.48 -28.34 -21.15
C LYS A 779 -3.81 -27.46 -20.09
N ASP A 780 -2.72 -26.79 -20.48
CA ASP A 780 -2.00 -25.85 -19.63
C ASP A 780 -2.83 -24.57 -19.40
N PRO A 781 -2.78 -23.92 -18.21
CA PRO A 781 -3.47 -22.66 -17.93
C PRO A 781 -3.23 -21.57 -18.99
N VAL A 782 -2.03 -21.51 -19.58
CA VAL A 782 -1.71 -20.56 -20.65
C VAL A 782 -2.54 -20.86 -21.92
N ASP A 783 -2.70 -22.15 -22.26
CA ASP A 783 -3.45 -22.56 -23.45
C ASP A 783 -4.97 -22.39 -23.23
N ILE A 784 -5.44 -22.62 -21.99
CA ILE A 784 -6.82 -22.35 -21.60
C ILE A 784 -7.14 -20.87 -21.75
N SER A 785 -6.29 -19.97 -21.22
CA SER A 785 -6.42 -18.52 -21.34
C SER A 785 -6.50 -18.07 -22.81
N LYS A 786 -5.60 -18.59 -23.66
CA LYS A 786 -5.60 -18.29 -25.11
C LYS A 786 -6.89 -18.74 -25.80
N LYS A 787 -7.41 -19.91 -25.44
CA LYS A 787 -8.64 -20.47 -26.02
C LYS A 787 -9.86 -19.63 -25.63
N LEU A 788 -9.97 -19.22 -24.36
CA LEU A 788 -11.03 -18.33 -23.87
C LEU A 788 -11.02 -17.00 -24.63
N LEU A 789 -9.83 -16.42 -24.82
CA LEU A 789 -9.68 -15.17 -25.56
C LEU A 789 -10.07 -15.33 -27.04
N LYS A 790 -9.61 -16.39 -27.69
CA LYS A 790 -9.86 -16.61 -29.11
C LYS A 790 -11.34 -16.87 -29.40
N LYS A 791 -12.01 -17.74 -28.60
CA LYS A 791 -13.39 -18.21 -28.89
C LYS A 791 -14.44 -17.23 -28.36
N TYR A 792 -14.24 -16.66 -27.18
CA TYR A 792 -15.27 -15.89 -26.48
C TYR A 792 -14.89 -14.43 -26.24
N GLN A 793 -13.70 -13.98 -26.64
CA GLN A 793 -13.15 -12.67 -26.25
C GLN A 793 -13.10 -12.47 -24.72
N ILE A 794 -13.02 -13.56 -23.96
CA ILE A 794 -12.84 -13.55 -22.52
C ILE A 794 -11.33 -13.57 -22.24
N HIS A 795 -10.83 -12.53 -21.58
CA HIS A 795 -9.46 -12.44 -21.13
C HIS A 795 -9.38 -12.91 -19.66
N SER A 796 -8.46 -13.82 -19.39
CA SER A 796 -8.08 -14.24 -18.04
C SER A 796 -6.58 -14.49 -18.02
N TYR A 797 -5.91 -14.10 -16.95
CA TYR A 797 -4.48 -14.37 -16.82
C TYR A 797 -4.24 -15.84 -16.45
N ALA A 798 -3.18 -16.43 -17.00
CA ALA A 798 -2.83 -17.84 -16.73
C ALA A 798 -2.55 -18.08 -15.23
N GLY A 799 -1.94 -17.12 -14.54
CA GLY A 799 -1.72 -17.22 -13.09
C GLY A 799 -3.00 -17.19 -12.26
N ASP A 800 -4.07 -16.50 -12.74
CA ASP A 800 -5.37 -16.54 -12.07
C ASP A 800 -6.07 -17.88 -12.24
N ILE A 801 -5.99 -18.45 -13.45
CA ILE A 801 -6.51 -19.81 -13.72
C ILE A 801 -5.77 -20.83 -12.85
N PHE A 802 -4.44 -20.73 -12.76
CA PHE A 802 -3.63 -21.60 -11.92
C PHE A 802 -4.02 -21.50 -10.45
N SER A 803 -4.12 -20.28 -9.91
CA SER A 803 -4.49 -20.04 -8.50
C SER A 803 -5.89 -20.56 -8.18
N TRP A 804 -6.83 -20.40 -9.12
CA TRP A 804 -8.17 -20.93 -8.95
C TRP A 804 -8.20 -22.46 -9.01
N LEU A 805 -7.46 -23.09 -9.92
CA LEU A 805 -7.33 -24.56 -9.94
C LEU A 805 -6.75 -25.11 -8.64
N ASP A 806 -5.79 -24.39 -8.02
CA ASP A 806 -5.28 -24.72 -6.70
C ASP A 806 -6.34 -24.61 -5.61
N SER A 807 -7.22 -23.61 -5.67
CA SER A 807 -8.36 -23.46 -4.77
C SER A 807 -9.38 -24.61 -4.95
N VAL A 808 -9.71 -24.95 -6.19
CA VAL A 808 -10.59 -26.08 -6.49
C VAL A 808 -10.03 -27.41 -5.93
N ILE A 809 -8.72 -27.63 -6.04
CA ILE A 809 -8.09 -28.82 -5.44
C ILE A 809 -8.25 -28.81 -3.93
N ARG A 810 -8.04 -27.67 -3.26
CA ARG A 810 -8.26 -27.54 -1.80
C ARG A 810 -9.72 -27.84 -1.42
N THR A 811 -10.67 -27.36 -2.21
CA THR A 811 -12.09 -27.63 -2.01
C THR A 811 -12.41 -29.11 -2.21
N LEU A 812 -11.85 -29.77 -3.24
CA LEU A 812 -11.98 -31.21 -3.44
C LEU A 812 -11.34 -32.04 -2.33
N GLU A 813 -10.19 -31.57 -1.79
CA GLU A 813 -9.56 -32.16 -0.59
C GLU A 813 -10.47 -32.06 0.64
N ALA A 814 -11.14 -30.93 0.84
CA ALA A 814 -12.10 -30.74 1.91
C ALA A 814 -13.31 -31.67 1.75
N ILE A 815 -13.89 -31.74 0.54
CA ILE A 815 -14.98 -32.67 0.22
C ILE A 815 -14.54 -34.12 0.50
N ARG A 816 -13.34 -34.50 0.09
CA ARG A 816 -12.77 -35.83 0.33
C ARG A 816 -12.68 -36.17 1.83
N ARG A 817 -12.16 -35.22 2.64
CA ARG A 817 -12.03 -35.39 4.09
C ARG A 817 -13.39 -35.52 4.78
N ILE A 818 -14.33 -34.67 4.39
CA ILE A 818 -15.71 -34.70 4.92
C ILE A 818 -16.40 -36.01 4.50
N ALA A 819 -16.26 -36.41 3.23
CA ALA A 819 -16.82 -37.68 2.73
C ALA A 819 -16.26 -38.91 3.50
N ASN A 820 -14.95 -38.90 3.82
CA ASN A 820 -14.36 -39.96 4.62
C ASN A 820 -14.88 -39.93 6.07
N ALA A 821 -15.11 -38.78 6.67
CA ALA A 821 -15.67 -38.65 8.01
C ALA A 821 -17.08 -39.27 8.09
N PHE A 822 -17.86 -39.19 7.02
CA PHE A 822 -19.19 -39.83 6.87
C PHE A 822 -19.17 -41.21 6.19
N LYS A 823 -17.97 -41.78 6.03
CA LYS A 823 -17.78 -43.12 5.39
C LYS A 823 -18.31 -43.22 3.95
N ASN A 824 -18.41 -42.09 3.25
CA ASN A 824 -18.79 -42.08 1.83
C ASN A 824 -17.54 -42.23 0.93
N HIS A 825 -16.98 -43.45 0.92
CA HIS A 825 -15.75 -43.76 0.19
C HIS A 825 -15.85 -43.58 -1.30
N LYS A 826 -17.08 -43.69 -1.89
CA LYS A 826 -17.30 -43.47 -3.32
C LYS A 826 -16.97 -42.01 -3.71
N VAL A 827 -17.52 -41.06 -3.00
CA VAL A 827 -17.23 -39.62 -3.22
C VAL A 827 -15.79 -39.31 -2.92
N ALA A 828 -15.23 -39.86 -1.81
CA ALA A 828 -13.83 -39.65 -1.45
C ALA A 828 -12.85 -40.14 -2.54
N ASN A 829 -13.10 -41.32 -3.10
CA ASN A 829 -12.28 -41.87 -4.21
C ASN A 829 -12.42 -41.07 -5.49
N GLU A 830 -13.63 -40.60 -5.80
CA GLU A 830 -13.87 -39.69 -6.95
C GLU A 830 -13.09 -38.38 -6.78
N CYS A 831 -13.13 -37.74 -5.60
CA CYS A 831 -12.31 -36.56 -5.33
C CYS A 831 -10.83 -36.86 -5.56
N SER A 832 -10.31 -37.99 -5.07
CA SER A 832 -8.90 -38.36 -5.24
C SER A 832 -8.52 -38.51 -6.72
N ARG A 833 -9.41 -39.06 -7.54
CA ARG A 833 -9.23 -39.19 -8.98
C ARG A 833 -9.20 -37.81 -9.65
N LEU A 834 -10.17 -36.96 -9.32
CA LEU A 834 -10.29 -35.61 -9.88
C LEU A 834 -9.07 -34.76 -9.55
N ILE A 835 -8.62 -34.75 -8.27
CA ILE A 835 -7.43 -34.07 -7.83
C ILE A 835 -6.21 -34.45 -8.67
N LYS A 836 -5.94 -35.80 -8.79
CA LYS A 836 -4.82 -36.27 -9.62
C LYS A 836 -4.92 -35.85 -11.08
N THR A 837 -6.13 -35.81 -11.63
CA THR A 837 -6.35 -35.39 -13.03
C THR A 837 -6.10 -33.88 -13.19
N ILE A 838 -6.52 -33.07 -12.24
CA ILE A 838 -6.31 -31.62 -12.29
C ILE A 838 -4.84 -31.25 -12.03
N GLU A 839 -4.14 -31.98 -11.16
CA GLU A 839 -2.72 -31.77 -10.89
C GLU A 839 -1.82 -32.07 -12.11
N ASN A 840 -2.16 -33.09 -12.90
CA ASN A 840 -1.40 -33.48 -14.09
C ASN A 840 -1.83 -32.74 -15.34
#